data_bea2903f5c935917be2c1db822cfd6a4
#
_entry.id   bea2903f5c935917be2c1db822cfd6a4
#
_cell.length_a   1.000
_cell.length_b   1.000
_cell.length_c   1.000
_cell.angle_alpha   90.00
_cell.angle_beta   90.00
_cell.angle_gamma   90.00
#
_symmetry.space_group_name_H-M   'P 1'
#
loop_
_entity.id
_entity.type
_entity.pdbx_description
1 polymer ?
#
loop_
_entity_poly.entity_id
_entity_poly.type
_entity_poly.pdbx_seq_one_letter_code
_entity_poly.pdbx_strand_id
1 'polypeptide(L)'
;MSKVFTLNSDFKPAGDQPEAIRRLKEGLEDGLAHQTLLGVTGSGKTFTIANVIADLNRPTMMLAPNKTLAAQLYGEMKEFFPDNAVEYFVSYYDYYQPEAYVPSSDTFIEKDASVNEHIEXMRLSATKALLERRDVIVVASVSAIYGLGDPDLYLKMMLHLTQGMLIDQRAILRRLAELQYARNDQAFQRGTFRVRGEVIDIFPAESDEIALRVELFDEEVERLSLFDPLTGHVLQTVPRYTIYPKTHYVTPRERILQAMEDIKVELADRKKVLLANDKLVEEQRLSQRTQFDLEMMNELGYCSGIENYSRYLSGRGPGEPPPTLFDYLPADGLLVIDESHVTVPQIGGMYRGDRARKETLVEYGFRLPSALDNRPMKFEEFEALAPQTIYVSATPGNYELEKSGGEVIDQVVRPTGLLDPIIEVRPVATQVDDLLSEIRLRAAINERVLVTTLTKRMAEDLTEYLEEHGERVRYLHSDIDTVERVEIIRDLRLGEFDVLVGINLLREGLDMPEVSLVAILDADKEGFLRSERSLIQTIGRAARNLRGKAILYGDKITASMAKAIGETERRREKQEAYNTEHGIVPQGINKKISDILQLGQPTNKGKGRGNRKAAEPAARYELMTPKALELKIRELESKMLTHAQNLEFEEAAALRDEVQALRAQFIAVS
;
A
#
# COMPACT_ATOMS: atom_id res chain seq x y z
N MET A 1 5.23 15.13 -28.47
CA MET A 1 4.31 14.14 -27.89
C MET A 1 3.21 14.84 -27.10
N SER A 2 1.95 14.44 -27.27
CA SER A 2 0.84 14.98 -26.51
C SER A 2 0.99 14.64 -25.02
N LYS A 3 0.65 15.58 -24.16
CA LYS A 3 0.71 15.39 -22.71
C LYS A 3 -0.30 14.32 -22.27
N VAL A 4 0.18 13.27 -21.65
CA VAL A 4 -0.65 12.16 -21.15
C VAL A 4 -1.14 12.49 -19.73
N PHE A 5 -0.25 13.03 -18.89
CA PHE A 5 -0.57 13.43 -17.51
C PHE A 5 -0.83 14.93 -17.42
N THR A 6 -1.83 15.30 -16.61
CA THR A 6 -2.13 16.69 -16.31
C THR A 6 -1.96 16.93 -14.82
N LEU A 7 -0.87 17.62 -14.45
CA LEU A 7 -0.56 17.93 -13.06
C LEU A 7 -1.40 19.13 -12.61
N ASN A 8 -2.17 18.94 -11.55
CA ASN A 8 -3.02 19.96 -10.94
C ASN A 8 -2.42 20.35 -9.58
N SER A 9 -1.93 21.59 -9.48
CA SER A 9 -1.36 22.08 -8.23
C SER A 9 -1.43 23.59 -8.18
N ASP A 10 -1.74 24.11 -6.99
CA ASP A 10 -1.69 25.55 -6.70
C ASP A 10 -0.26 26.02 -6.43
N PHE A 11 0.69 25.06 -6.27
CA PHE A 11 2.08 25.36 -5.94
C PHE A 11 2.98 25.26 -7.17
N LYS A 12 4.05 26.02 -7.16
CA LYS A 12 5.14 25.93 -8.13
C LYS A 12 6.36 25.34 -7.45
N PRO A 13 7.21 24.64 -8.19
CA PRO A 13 8.44 24.12 -7.59
C PRO A 13 9.28 25.24 -6.93
N ALA A 14 9.73 24.99 -5.72
CA ALA A 14 10.49 25.93 -4.91
C ALA A 14 11.60 25.23 -4.14
N GLY A 15 12.52 25.99 -3.57
CA GLY A 15 13.65 25.43 -2.82
C GLY A 15 14.55 24.61 -3.72
N ASP A 16 14.84 23.37 -3.31
CA ASP A 16 15.67 22.44 -4.10
C ASP A 16 14.87 21.72 -5.19
N GLN A 17 13.54 21.88 -5.24
CA GLN A 17 12.68 21.13 -6.14
C GLN A 17 13.00 21.35 -7.63
N PRO A 18 13.16 22.58 -8.13
CA PRO A 18 13.47 22.78 -9.55
C PRO A 18 14.70 22.02 -10.01
N GLU A 19 15.79 22.09 -9.25
CA GLU A 19 17.05 21.41 -9.58
C GLU A 19 16.88 19.88 -9.49
N ALA A 20 16.18 19.40 -8.47
CA ALA A 20 15.92 17.96 -8.31
C ALA A 20 15.11 17.43 -9.50
N ILE A 21 14.04 18.15 -9.90
CA ILE A 21 13.23 17.79 -11.06
C ILE A 21 14.10 17.73 -12.32
N ARG A 22 14.90 18.75 -12.54
CA ARG A 22 15.77 18.83 -13.73
C ARG A 22 16.74 17.64 -13.77
N ARG A 23 17.42 17.35 -12.66
CA ARG A 23 18.40 16.27 -12.60
C ARG A 23 17.77 14.89 -12.78
N LEU A 24 16.62 14.66 -12.15
CA LEU A 24 15.90 13.38 -12.29
C LEU A 24 15.45 13.16 -13.74
N LYS A 25 14.90 14.18 -14.37
CA LYS A 25 14.47 14.09 -15.78
C LYS A 25 15.64 13.82 -16.70
N GLU A 26 16.73 14.55 -16.54
CA GLU A 26 17.94 14.35 -17.35
C GLU A 26 18.48 12.93 -17.19
N GLY A 27 18.54 12.44 -15.97
CA GLY A 27 18.99 11.07 -15.71
C GLY A 27 18.13 10.03 -16.38
N LEU A 28 16.82 10.20 -16.33
CA LEU A 28 15.89 9.26 -16.99
C LEU A 28 16.03 9.33 -18.52
N GLU A 29 16.16 10.52 -19.07
CA GLU A 29 16.35 10.70 -20.52
C GLU A 29 17.68 10.13 -20.99
N ASP A 30 18.73 10.20 -20.15
CA ASP A 30 20.05 9.64 -20.43
C ASP A 30 20.11 8.12 -20.22
N GLY A 31 19.04 7.51 -19.77
CA GLY A 31 18.94 6.08 -19.59
C GLY A 31 19.53 5.53 -18.30
N LEU A 32 19.72 6.37 -17.27
CA LEU A 32 20.24 5.91 -15.99
C LEU A 32 19.27 4.92 -15.36
N ALA A 33 19.75 3.73 -15.01
CA ALA A 33 18.93 2.68 -14.42
C ALA A 33 18.53 3.00 -12.98
N HIS A 34 19.38 3.74 -12.27
CA HIS A 34 19.18 4.04 -10.84
C HIS A 34 19.53 5.49 -10.52
N GLN A 35 18.66 6.15 -9.78
CA GLN A 35 18.90 7.50 -9.25
C GLN A 35 18.37 7.57 -7.83
N THR A 36 19.04 8.33 -6.97
CA THR A 36 18.64 8.49 -5.57
C THR A 36 18.32 9.96 -5.28
N LEU A 37 17.10 10.20 -4.79
CA LEU A 37 16.67 11.51 -4.30
C LEU A 37 16.75 11.51 -2.77
N LEU A 38 17.68 12.31 -2.22
CA LEU A 38 17.77 12.51 -0.78
C LEU A 38 16.77 13.61 -0.44
N GLY A 39 15.55 13.22 -0.03
CA GLY A 39 14.47 14.14 0.24
C GLY A 39 14.11 14.15 1.71
N VAL A 40 14.41 15.25 2.40
CA VAL A 40 14.08 15.36 3.83
C VAL A 40 12.59 15.57 4.03
N THR A 41 12.13 15.25 5.23
CA THR A 41 10.73 15.46 5.63
C THR A 41 10.35 16.93 5.44
N GLY A 42 9.24 17.15 4.74
CA GLY A 42 8.72 18.50 4.52
C GLY A 42 9.35 19.26 3.36
N SER A 43 10.24 18.64 2.59
CA SER A 43 10.85 19.28 1.41
C SER A 43 9.95 19.20 0.17
N GLY A 44 8.85 18.45 0.23
CA GLY A 44 7.94 18.28 -0.91
C GLY A 44 8.43 17.29 -1.94
N LYS A 45 9.01 16.18 -1.50
CA LYS A 45 9.56 15.16 -2.40
C LYS A 45 8.50 14.50 -3.28
N THR A 46 7.27 14.37 -2.76
CA THR A 46 6.15 13.82 -3.55
C THR A 46 5.80 14.76 -4.71
N PHE A 47 5.80 16.06 -4.47
CA PHE A 47 5.55 17.07 -5.50
C PHE A 47 6.65 17.03 -6.58
N THR A 48 7.91 16.84 -6.17
CA THR A 48 9.04 16.70 -7.10
C THR A 48 8.81 15.50 -8.02
N ILE A 49 8.45 14.35 -7.46
CA ILE A 49 8.19 13.14 -8.24
C ILE A 49 6.98 13.34 -9.17
N ALA A 50 5.92 14.00 -8.68
CA ALA A 50 4.75 14.29 -9.51
C ALA A 50 5.11 15.12 -10.74
N ASN A 51 6.00 16.13 -10.59
CA ASN A 51 6.47 16.93 -11.71
C ASN A 51 7.28 16.10 -12.71
N VAL A 52 8.10 15.17 -12.23
CA VAL A 52 8.87 14.27 -13.09
C VAL A 52 7.92 13.38 -13.90
N ILE A 53 6.92 12.80 -13.25
CA ILE A 53 5.93 11.94 -13.91
C ILE A 53 5.18 12.72 -14.99
N ALA A 54 4.72 13.93 -14.67
CA ALA A 54 3.96 14.76 -15.59
C ALA A 54 4.76 15.10 -16.85
N ASP A 55 6.06 15.35 -16.69
CA ASP A 55 6.93 15.77 -17.81
C ASP A 55 7.35 14.60 -18.69
N LEU A 56 7.46 13.39 -18.15
CA LEU A 56 7.98 12.23 -18.89
C LEU A 56 6.91 11.36 -19.52
N ASN A 57 5.65 11.47 -19.07
CA ASN A 57 4.50 10.78 -19.67
C ASN A 57 4.67 9.26 -19.73
N ARG A 58 5.16 8.66 -18.64
CA ARG A 58 5.39 7.20 -18.58
C ARG A 58 4.53 6.57 -17.49
N PRO A 59 3.97 5.37 -17.73
CA PRO A 59 3.30 4.63 -16.66
C PRO A 59 4.25 4.45 -15.49
N THR A 60 3.76 4.68 -14.28
CA THR A 60 4.61 4.72 -13.09
C THR A 60 4.07 3.83 -11.99
N MET A 61 4.96 3.07 -11.35
CA MET A 61 4.66 2.32 -10.13
C MET A 61 5.43 2.96 -8.99
N MET A 62 4.73 3.22 -7.87
CA MET A 62 5.35 3.77 -6.66
C MET A 62 5.20 2.75 -5.54
N LEU A 63 6.32 2.33 -4.95
CA LEU A 63 6.32 1.38 -3.84
C LEU A 63 6.51 2.11 -2.52
N ALA A 64 5.62 1.82 -1.57
CA ALA A 64 5.71 2.32 -0.19
C ALA A 64 5.95 1.16 0.77
N PRO A 65 6.57 1.41 1.94
CA PRO A 65 6.94 0.31 2.83
C PRO A 65 5.78 -0.30 3.64
N ASN A 66 4.65 0.41 3.71
CA ASN A 66 3.48 -0.10 4.44
C ASN A 66 2.20 0.53 3.90
N LYS A 67 1.04 0.00 4.35
CA LYS A 67 -0.26 0.47 3.88
C LYS A 67 -0.53 1.95 4.23
N THR A 68 -0.11 2.39 5.42
CA THR A 68 -0.34 3.77 5.85
C THR A 68 0.34 4.77 4.91
N LEU A 69 1.61 4.53 4.60
CA LEU A 69 2.37 5.39 3.69
C LEU A 69 1.86 5.26 2.25
N ALA A 70 1.45 4.06 1.84
CA ALA A 70 0.86 3.85 0.52
C ALA A 70 -0.44 4.65 0.38
N ALA A 71 -1.30 4.62 1.40
CA ALA A 71 -2.56 5.37 1.40
C ALA A 71 -2.32 6.87 1.31
N GLN A 72 -1.35 7.36 2.07
CA GLN A 72 -0.97 8.78 2.06
C GLN A 72 -0.47 9.20 0.68
N LEU A 73 0.40 8.40 0.09
CA LEU A 73 0.97 8.66 -1.23
C LEU A 73 -0.12 8.61 -2.32
N TYR A 74 -1.02 7.63 -2.21
CA TYR A 74 -2.16 7.51 -3.12
C TYR A 74 -3.05 8.76 -3.07
N GLY A 75 -3.38 9.24 -1.86
CA GLY A 75 -4.16 10.46 -1.69
C GLY A 75 -3.50 11.68 -2.30
N GLU A 76 -2.19 11.83 -2.09
CA GLU A 76 -1.43 12.95 -2.67
C GLU A 76 -1.42 12.89 -4.20
N MET A 77 -1.21 11.70 -4.77
CA MET A 77 -1.18 11.53 -6.23
C MET A 77 -2.56 11.76 -6.84
N LYS A 78 -3.64 11.38 -6.15
CA LYS A 78 -5.01 11.65 -6.58
C LYS A 78 -5.26 13.16 -6.67
N GLU A 79 -4.74 13.92 -5.72
CA GLU A 79 -4.87 15.39 -5.74
C GLU A 79 -4.06 16.01 -6.88
N PHE A 80 -2.85 15.50 -7.13
CA PHE A 80 -1.99 16.01 -8.21
C PHE A 80 -2.51 15.63 -9.60
N PHE A 81 -3.13 14.46 -9.74
CA PHE A 81 -3.58 13.94 -11.03
C PHE A 81 -5.04 13.49 -10.98
N PRO A 82 -5.97 14.44 -10.76
CA PRO A 82 -7.40 14.08 -10.64
C PRO A 82 -8.02 13.54 -11.93
N ASP A 83 -7.42 13.83 -13.09
CA ASP A 83 -7.95 13.42 -14.39
C ASP A 83 -7.24 12.18 -14.96
N ASN A 84 -6.29 11.62 -14.23
CA ASN A 84 -5.51 10.47 -14.69
C ASN A 84 -5.79 9.24 -13.83
N ALA A 85 -5.33 8.08 -14.28
CA ALA A 85 -5.57 6.81 -13.59
C ALA A 85 -4.59 6.64 -12.44
N VAL A 86 -4.96 7.12 -11.26
CA VAL A 86 -4.20 6.89 -10.03
C VAL A 86 -4.84 5.69 -9.34
N GLU A 87 -4.07 4.62 -9.18
CA GLU A 87 -4.55 3.32 -8.73
C GLU A 87 -3.84 2.89 -7.44
N TYR A 88 -4.48 1.96 -6.72
CA TYR A 88 -4.02 1.52 -5.40
C TYR A 88 -3.88 0.01 -5.40
N PHE A 89 -2.72 -0.50 -4.99
CA PHE A 89 -2.43 -1.93 -5.01
C PHE A 89 -1.70 -2.33 -3.75
N VAL A 90 -2.46 -2.68 -2.71
CA VAL A 90 -1.90 -3.15 -1.43
C VAL A 90 -2.51 -4.51 -1.13
N SER A 91 -2.10 -5.15 -0.05
CA SER A 91 -2.69 -6.41 0.37
C SER A 91 -4.18 -6.24 0.60
N TYR A 92 -4.99 -7.11 0.00
CA TYR A 92 -6.44 -7.07 0.16
C TYR A 92 -6.94 -7.83 1.38
N TYR A 93 -6.01 -8.36 2.19
CA TYR A 93 -6.35 -9.03 3.44
C TYR A 93 -6.43 -8.02 4.58
N ASP A 94 -7.57 -7.99 5.27
CA ASP A 94 -7.70 -7.28 6.54
C ASP A 94 -6.99 -8.05 7.64
N TYR A 95 -7.02 -9.37 7.52
CA TYR A 95 -6.33 -10.31 8.40
C TYR A 95 -5.80 -11.45 7.55
N TYR A 96 -4.57 -11.88 7.82
CA TYR A 96 -3.97 -13.00 7.09
C TYR A 96 -3.07 -13.81 8.00
N GLN A 97 -3.40 -15.09 8.14
CA GLN A 97 -2.57 -16.07 8.79
C GLN A 97 -2.21 -17.14 7.76
N PRO A 98 -0.93 -17.23 7.37
CA PRO A 98 -0.56 -18.23 6.37
C PRO A 98 -0.61 -19.65 6.94
N GLU A 99 -0.80 -20.61 6.05
CA GLU A 99 -0.72 -22.03 6.35
C GLU A 99 0.69 -22.36 6.86
N ALA A 100 0.79 -23.14 7.95
CA ALA A 100 2.07 -23.49 8.52
C ALA A 100 1.99 -24.81 9.31
N TYR A 101 3.14 -25.40 9.55
CA TYR A 101 3.24 -26.61 10.39
C TYR A 101 4.36 -26.42 11.40
N VAL A 102 4.07 -26.74 12.66
CA VAL A 102 5.04 -26.68 13.76
C VAL A 102 5.37 -28.12 14.17
N PRO A 103 6.52 -28.67 13.72
CA PRO A 103 6.86 -30.07 13.99
C PRO A 103 6.99 -30.41 15.49
N SER A 104 7.52 -29.48 16.29
CA SER A 104 7.76 -29.71 17.72
C SER A 104 6.47 -29.98 18.51
N SER A 105 5.35 -29.42 18.06
CA SER A 105 4.04 -29.61 18.71
C SER A 105 3.04 -30.39 17.85
N ASP A 106 3.48 -30.87 16.70
CA ASP A 106 2.63 -31.56 15.70
C ASP A 106 1.34 -30.77 15.44
N THR A 107 1.52 -29.46 15.24
CA THR A 107 0.39 -28.55 15.05
C THR A 107 0.36 -28.01 13.62
N PHE A 108 -0.72 -28.31 12.89
CA PHE A 108 -0.98 -27.70 11.58
C PHE A 108 -1.85 -26.48 11.78
N ILE A 109 -1.37 -25.35 11.26
CA ILE A 109 -2.08 -24.07 11.30
C ILE A 109 -2.71 -23.88 9.91
N GLU A 110 -4.04 -23.88 9.88
CA GLU A 110 -4.75 -23.65 8.62
C GLU A 110 -4.65 -22.18 8.20
N LYS A 111 -4.65 -21.96 6.89
CA LYS A 111 -4.72 -20.62 6.35
C LYS A 111 -6.02 -19.97 6.83
N ASP A 112 -5.93 -18.78 7.38
CA ASP A 112 -7.08 -17.99 7.80
C ASP A 112 -6.92 -16.57 7.27
N ALA A 113 -7.96 -16.04 6.63
CA ALA A 113 -7.86 -14.74 5.99
C ALA A 113 -9.21 -14.07 5.93
N SER A 114 -9.20 -12.76 6.09
CA SER A 114 -10.36 -11.90 5.89
C SER A 114 -10.04 -10.95 4.74
N VAL A 115 -10.82 -11.04 3.67
CA VAL A 115 -10.60 -10.28 2.44
C VAL A 115 -11.41 -8.99 2.47
N ASN A 116 -10.76 -7.88 2.13
CA ASN A 116 -11.41 -6.60 1.93
C ASN A 116 -11.81 -6.47 0.45
N GLU A 117 -13.10 -6.56 0.19
CA GLU A 117 -13.62 -6.55 -1.18
C GLU A 117 -13.36 -5.23 -1.90
N HIS A 118 -13.36 -4.13 -1.16
CA HIS A 118 -13.09 -2.82 -1.77
C HIS A 118 -11.65 -2.72 -2.26
N ILE A 119 -10.69 -3.19 -1.46
CA ILE A 119 -9.30 -3.20 -1.85
C ILE A 119 -9.07 -4.17 -3.01
N GLU A 120 -9.81 -5.27 -3.04
CA GLU A 120 -9.77 -6.18 -4.20
C GLU A 120 -10.21 -5.48 -5.49
N UNK A 121 -11.01 -4.80 -5.36
CA UNK A 121 -11.49 -4.06 -6.39
C UNK A 121 -10.59 -3.12 -6.91
N MET A 122 -10.03 -2.46 -6.04
CA MET A 122 -8.99 -1.50 -6.43
C MET A 122 -7.80 -2.17 -7.13
N ARG A 123 -7.43 -3.37 -6.70
CA ARG A 123 -6.35 -4.13 -7.33
C ARG A 123 -6.72 -4.51 -8.77
N LEU A 124 -7.94 -4.92 -8.99
CA LEU A 124 -8.43 -5.25 -10.35
C LEU A 124 -8.43 -4.00 -11.23
N SER A 125 -8.85 -2.87 -10.69
CA SER A 125 -8.79 -1.57 -11.38
C SER A 125 -7.36 -1.22 -11.79
N ALA A 126 -6.40 -1.47 -10.91
CA ALA A 126 -4.97 -1.17 -11.16
C ALA A 126 -4.43 -2.00 -12.32
N THR A 127 -4.69 -3.30 -12.36
CA THR A 127 -4.21 -4.16 -13.44
C THR A 127 -4.89 -3.81 -14.77
N LYS A 128 -6.19 -3.52 -14.76
CA LYS A 128 -6.90 -3.07 -15.95
C LYS A 128 -6.28 -1.79 -16.50
N ALA A 129 -6.04 -0.81 -15.61
CA ALA A 129 -5.45 0.47 -16.02
C ALA A 129 -4.06 0.28 -16.63
N LEU A 130 -3.22 -0.57 -16.05
CA LEU A 130 -1.89 -0.85 -16.57
C LEU A 130 -1.95 -1.49 -17.97
N LEU A 131 -2.97 -2.31 -18.23
CA LEU A 131 -3.13 -2.97 -19.54
C LEU A 131 -3.73 -2.04 -20.59
N GLU A 132 -4.58 -1.08 -20.19
CA GLU A 132 -5.34 -0.26 -21.14
C GLU A 132 -4.81 1.16 -21.33
N ARG A 133 -4.15 1.74 -20.32
CA ARG A 133 -3.85 3.18 -20.30
C ARG A 133 -2.36 3.45 -20.16
N ARG A 134 -1.95 4.62 -20.66
CA ARG A 134 -0.58 5.11 -20.52
C ARG A 134 -0.46 6.10 -19.35
N ASP A 135 -1.54 6.75 -18.96
CA ASP A 135 -1.58 7.78 -17.90
C ASP A 135 -1.88 7.13 -16.54
N VAL A 136 -1.08 6.12 -16.17
CA VAL A 136 -1.31 5.32 -14.96
C VAL A 136 -0.22 5.54 -13.92
N ILE A 137 -0.64 5.78 -12.68
CA ILE A 137 0.24 5.77 -11.51
C ILE A 137 -0.34 4.74 -10.55
N VAL A 138 0.39 3.65 -10.30
CA VAL A 138 -0.03 2.64 -9.33
C VAL A 138 0.77 2.83 -8.05
N VAL A 139 0.09 3.12 -6.94
CA VAL A 139 0.72 3.19 -5.63
C VAL A 139 0.53 1.84 -4.96
N ALA A 140 1.65 1.18 -4.65
CA ALA A 140 1.64 -0.19 -4.17
C ALA A 140 2.48 -0.35 -2.90
N SER A 141 2.17 -1.38 -2.15
CA SER A 141 3.02 -1.84 -1.05
C SER A 141 3.86 -3.02 -1.54
N VAL A 142 4.56 -3.68 -0.62
CA VAL A 142 5.37 -4.86 -0.93
C VAL A 142 4.53 -6.01 -1.51
N SER A 143 3.20 -5.94 -1.40
CA SER A 143 2.32 -6.95 -2.03
C SER A 143 2.52 -7.02 -3.56
N ALA A 144 3.13 -6.00 -4.16
CA ALA A 144 3.44 -6.01 -5.60
C ALA A 144 4.43 -7.12 -6.00
N ILE A 145 5.21 -7.65 -5.06
CA ILE A 145 6.17 -8.72 -5.35
C ILE A 145 5.58 -10.13 -5.20
N TYR A 146 4.33 -10.23 -4.72
CA TYR A 146 3.65 -11.52 -4.55
C TYR A 146 2.94 -11.95 -5.83
N GLY A 147 2.70 -13.26 -5.94
CA GLY A 147 2.08 -13.86 -7.11
C GLY A 147 0.72 -13.29 -7.45
N LEU A 148 0.52 -13.11 -8.73
CA LEU A 148 -0.70 -12.57 -9.33
C LEU A 148 -1.00 -13.43 -10.54
N GLY A 149 -2.19 -13.33 -11.12
CA GLY A 149 -2.51 -14.06 -12.35
C GLY A 149 -1.62 -13.60 -13.50
N ASP A 150 -1.24 -14.54 -14.37
CA ASP A 150 -0.41 -14.24 -15.54
C ASP A 150 -1.13 -13.22 -16.44
N PRO A 151 -0.49 -12.10 -16.84
CA PRO A 151 -1.17 -11.10 -17.66
C PRO A 151 -1.62 -11.64 -19.02
N ASP A 152 -0.87 -12.57 -19.62
CA ASP A 152 -1.27 -13.16 -20.90
C ASP A 152 -2.54 -14.02 -20.75
N LEU A 153 -2.63 -14.80 -19.68
CA LEU A 153 -3.83 -15.58 -19.39
C LEU A 153 -5.00 -14.67 -19.01
N TYR A 154 -4.71 -13.62 -18.25
CA TYR A 154 -5.73 -12.64 -17.85
C TYR A 154 -6.33 -11.95 -19.09
N LEU A 155 -5.49 -11.58 -20.05
CA LEU A 155 -5.95 -10.96 -21.30
C LEU A 155 -6.75 -11.92 -22.17
N LYS A 156 -6.41 -13.22 -22.15
CA LYS A 156 -7.18 -14.24 -22.87
C LYS A 156 -8.54 -14.47 -22.24
N MET A 157 -8.66 -14.22 -20.95
CA MET A 157 -9.89 -14.39 -20.17
C MET A 157 -10.62 -13.06 -20.06
N MET A 158 -11.17 -12.58 -21.17
CA MET A 158 -11.96 -11.35 -21.18
C MET A 158 -13.12 -11.50 -22.16
N LEU A 159 -14.12 -10.66 -22.02
CA LEU A 159 -15.25 -10.59 -22.92
C LEU A 159 -15.22 -9.23 -23.60
N HIS A 160 -14.82 -9.22 -24.87
CA HIS A 160 -14.78 -8.01 -25.67
C HIS A 160 -16.05 -7.94 -26.53
N LEU A 161 -16.82 -6.87 -26.38
CA LEU A 161 -18.07 -6.66 -27.11
C LEU A 161 -17.96 -5.41 -27.96
N THR A 162 -18.45 -5.52 -29.19
CA THR A 162 -18.48 -4.43 -30.18
C THR A 162 -19.89 -4.31 -30.72
N GLN A 163 -20.39 -3.10 -30.90
CA GLN A 163 -21.69 -2.86 -31.52
C GLN A 163 -21.68 -3.48 -32.93
N GLY A 164 -22.74 -4.23 -33.24
CA GLY A 164 -22.84 -4.95 -34.50
C GLY A 164 -22.23 -6.32 -34.50
N MET A 165 -21.57 -6.73 -33.42
CA MET A 165 -20.94 -8.04 -33.30
C MET A 165 -21.99 -9.14 -33.31
N LEU A 166 -21.69 -10.24 -34.03
CA LEU A 166 -22.57 -11.41 -34.05
C LEU A 166 -22.19 -12.35 -32.90
N ILE A 167 -23.01 -12.38 -31.89
CA ILE A 167 -22.86 -13.23 -30.71
C ILE A 167 -24.23 -13.43 -30.05
N ASP A 168 -24.55 -14.67 -29.70
CA ASP A 168 -25.83 -14.93 -29.06
C ASP A 168 -25.75 -14.77 -27.54
N GLN A 169 -26.91 -14.67 -26.91
CA GLN A 169 -27.01 -14.48 -25.47
C GLN A 169 -26.31 -15.59 -24.69
N ARG A 170 -26.50 -16.83 -25.09
CA ARG A 170 -25.90 -17.99 -24.39
C ARG A 170 -24.37 -17.91 -24.38
N ALA A 171 -23.76 -17.48 -25.49
CA ALA A 171 -22.31 -17.34 -25.60
C ALA A 171 -21.80 -16.27 -24.61
N ILE A 172 -22.51 -15.15 -24.50
CA ILE A 172 -22.17 -14.08 -23.55
C ILE A 172 -22.30 -14.60 -22.10
N LEU A 173 -23.38 -15.27 -21.78
CA LEU A 173 -23.62 -15.77 -20.40
C LEU A 173 -22.60 -16.85 -20.02
N ARG A 174 -22.25 -17.73 -20.97
CA ARG A 174 -21.23 -18.75 -20.74
C ARG A 174 -19.87 -18.09 -20.46
N ARG A 175 -19.52 -17.08 -21.25
CA ARG A 175 -18.25 -16.37 -21.06
C ARG A 175 -18.20 -15.67 -19.72
N LEU A 176 -19.30 -15.03 -19.29
CA LEU A 176 -19.37 -14.38 -17.99
C LEU A 176 -19.15 -15.38 -16.84
N ALA A 177 -19.72 -16.59 -16.97
CA ALA A 177 -19.52 -17.64 -15.98
C ALA A 177 -18.06 -18.08 -15.92
N GLU A 178 -17.39 -18.19 -17.09
CA GLU A 178 -15.97 -18.51 -17.18
C GLU A 178 -15.10 -17.43 -16.52
N LEU A 179 -15.53 -16.15 -16.59
CA LEU A 179 -14.86 -15.03 -15.97
C LEU A 179 -15.18 -14.91 -14.47
N GLN A 180 -15.94 -15.87 -13.94
CA GLN A 180 -16.35 -15.99 -12.53
C GLN A 180 -17.41 -14.96 -12.10
N TYR A 181 -18.14 -14.39 -13.06
CA TYR A 181 -19.31 -13.56 -12.74
C TYR A 181 -20.48 -14.44 -12.35
N ALA A 182 -21.24 -13.99 -11.37
CA ALA A 182 -22.43 -14.71 -10.90
C ALA A 182 -23.70 -14.05 -11.42
N ARG A 183 -24.68 -14.85 -11.82
CA ARG A 183 -25.99 -14.30 -12.21
C ARG A 183 -26.77 -13.94 -10.94
N ASN A 184 -27.25 -12.72 -10.88
CA ASN A 184 -28.09 -12.27 -9.78
C ASN A 184 -29.07 -11.23 -10.31
N ASP A 185 -30.29 -11.68 -10.59
CA ASP A 185 -31.32 -10.81 -11.15
C ASP A 185 -31.97 -9.90 -10.10
N GLN A 186 -31.73 -10.17 -8.81
CA GLN A 186 -32.36 -9.42 -7.71
C GLN A 186 -31.40 -8.41 -7.06
N ALA A 187 -30.18 -8.83 -6.77
CA ALA A 187 -29.18 -7.97 -6.13
C ALA A 187 -28.01 -7.75 -7.09
N PHE A 188 -28.06 -6.62 -7.80
CA PHE A 188 -27.07 -6.29 -8.83
C PHE A 188 -25.86 -5.63 -8.16
N GLN A 189 -24.77 -6.37 -8.03
CA GLN A 189 -23.54 -5.96 -7.35
C GLN A 189 -22.33 -6.15 -8.27
N ARG A 190 -21.20 -5.61 -7.86
CA ARG A 190 -19.94 -5.81 -8.60
C ARG A 190 -19.68 -7.31 -8.79
N GLY A 191 -19.28 -7.68 -10.00
CA GLY A 191 -18.99 -9.07 -10.33
C GLY A 191 -20.22 -9.92 -10.56
N THR A 192 -21.38 -9.29 -10.77
CA THR A 192 -22.61 -10.00 -11.12
C THR A 192 -23.17 -9.50 -12.45
N PHE A 193 -24.07 -10.29 -13.03
CA PHE A 193 -24.85 -9.89 -14.20
C PHE A 193 -26.30 -10.29 -13.99
N ARG A 194 -27.18 -9.59 -14.70
CA ARG A 194 -28.62 -9.92 -14.69
C ARG A 194 -29.15 -9.93 -16.11
N VAL A 195 -30.19 -10.69 -16.34
CA VAL A 195 -30.78 -10.88 -17.66
C VAL A 195 -32.26 -10.54 -17.61
N ARG A 196 -32.72 -9.69 -18.55
CA ARG A 196 -34.14 -9.35 -18.74
C ARG A 196 -34.41 -9.42 -20.25
N GLY A 197 -34.97 -10.55 -20.68
CA GLY A 197 -35.23 -10.74 -22.13
C GLY A 197 -33.91 -10.75 -22.91
N GLU A 198 -33.80 -9.84 -23.83
CA GLU A 198 -32.59 -9.70 -24.68
C GLU A 198 -31.61 -8.65 -24.15
N VAL A 199 -31.80 -8.21 -22.92
CA VAL A 199 -30.92 -7.24 -22.27
C VAL A 199 -30.11 -7.91 -21.17
N ILE A 200 -28.79 -7.77 -21.25
CA ILE A 200 -27.85 -8.27 -20.22
C ILE A 200 -27.20 -7.04 -19.57
N ASP A 201 -27.35 -6.93 -18.27
CA ASP A 201 -26.65 -5.91 -17.48
C ASP A 201 -25.49 -6.56 -16.77
N ILE A 202 -24.28 -5.99 -16.91
CA ILE A 202 -23.05 -6.51 -16.33
C ILE A 202 -22.44 -5.44 -15.44
N PHE A 203 -22.15 -5.77 -14.17
CA PHE A 203 -21.49 -4.86 -13.24
C PHE A 203 -20.02 -5.27 -13.15
N PRO A 204 -19.10 -4.57 -13.85
CA PRO A 204 -17.69 -4.98 -13.86
C PRO A 204 -17.09 -5.02 -12.47
N ALA A 205 -16.21 -5.98 -12.24
CA ALA A 205 -15.59 -6.18 -10.93
C ALA A 205 -14.69 -5.03 -10.49
N GLU A 206 -14.13 -4.29 -11.45
CA GLU A 206 -13.22 -3.17 -11.19
C GLU A 206 -13.93 -1.81 -11.13
N SER A 207 -15.25 -1.80 -11.20
CA SER A 207 -16.04 -0.55 -11.22
C SER A 207 -16.90 -0.40 -9.97
N ASP A 208 -17.01 0.83 -9.48
CA ASP A 208 -17.88 1.18 -8.34
C ASP A 208 -19.17 1.84 -8.77
N GLU A 209 -19.15 2.52 -9.91
CA GLU A 209 -20.20 3.47 -10.27
C GLU A 209 -20.83 3.24 -11.63
N ILE A 210 -20.26 2.39 -12.45
CA ILE A 210 -20.66 2.25 -13.86
C ILE A 210 -20.86 0.76 -14.17
N ALA A 211 -22.01 0.46 -14.77
CA ALA A 211 -22.32 -0.88 -15.27
C ALA A 211 -22.54 -0.82 -16.77
N LEU A 212 -22.42 -1.97 -17.44
CA LEU A 212 -22.59 -2.11 -18.88
C LEU A 212 -23.95 -2.74 -19.17
N ARG A 213 -24.70 -2.16 -20.09
CA ARG A 213 -25.94 -2.72 -20.62
C ARG A 213 -25.70 -3.19 -22.04
N VAL A 214 -25.93 -4.47 -22.29
CA VAL A 214 -25.84 -5.09 -23.60
C VAL A 214 -27.23 -5.37 -24.09
N GLU A 215 -27.64 -4.71 -25.18
CA GLU A 215 -28.93 -4.93 -25.81
C GLU A 215 -28.73 -5.74 -27.08
N LEU A 216 -29.35 -6.90 -27.14
CA LEU A 216 -29.24 -7.82 -28.27
C LEU A 216 -30.49 -7.73 -29.14
N PHE A 217 -30.31 -7.85 -30.45
CA PHE A 217 -31.40 -8.12 -31.38
C PHE A 217 -31.03 -9.40 -32.09
N ASP A 218 -31.74 -10.47 -31.73
CA ASP A 218 -31.44 -11.84 -32.18
C ASP A 218 -30.00 -12.20 -31.78
N GLU A 219 -29.10 -12.42 -32.75
CA GLU A 219 -27.71 -12.81 -32.49
C GLU A 219 -26.72 -11.67 -32.77
N GLU A 220 -27.18 -10.43 -32.61
CA GLU A 220 -26.36 -9.24 -32.85
C GLU A 220 -26.40 -8.28 -31.67
N VAL A 221 -25.25 -7.72 -31.32
CA VAL A 221 -25.16 -6.67 -30.30
C VAL A 221 -25.70 -5.39 -30.95
N GLU A 222 -26.92 -5.00 -30.57
CA GLU A 222 -27.58 -3.82 -31.12
C GLU A 222 -27.02 -2.54 -30.49
N ARG A 223 -26.82 -2.54 -29.18
CA ARG A 223 -26.36 -1.34 -28.46
C ARG A 223 -25.59 -1.74 -27.20
N LEU A 224 -24.55 -0.95 -26.89
CA LEU A 224 -23.79 -1.04 -25.66
C LEU A 224 -23.92 0.32 -24.95
N SER A 225 -24.36 0.31 -23.69
CA SER A 225 -24.55 1.53 -22.91
C SER A 225 -23.90 1.40 -21.53
N LEU A 226 -23.33 2.50 -21.07
CA LEU A 226 -22.87 2.59 -19.68
C LEU A 226 -23.98 3.26 -18.88
N PHE A 227 -24.30 2.71 -17.71
CA PHE A 227 -25.41 3.22 -16.91
C PHE A 227 -25.05 3.19 -15.42
N ASP A 228 -25.77 4.00 -14.65
CA ASP A 228 -25.65 4.03 -13.19
C ASP A 228 -26.38 2.79 -12.63
N PRO A 229 -25.67 1.88 -11.95
CA PRO A 229 -26.29 0.64 -11.48
C PRO A 229 -27.34 0.83 -10.39
N LEU A 230 -27.34 1.97 -9.67
CA LEU A 230 -28.36 2.26 -8.66
C LEU A 230 -29.64 2.78 -9.27
N THR A 231 -29.54 3.73 -10.18
CA THR A 231 -30.70 4.43 -10.74
C THR A 231 -31.18 3.83 -12.05
N GLY A 232 -30.31 3.13 -12.76
CA GLY A 232 -30.60 2.61 -14.11
C GLY A 232 -30.44 3.68 -15.20
N HIS A 233 -30.06 4.90 -14.87
CA HIS A 233 -29.87 5.97 -15.84
C HIS A 233 -28.71 5.68 -16.78
N VAL A 234 -28.99 5.72 -18.07
CA VAL A 234 -27.96 5.57 -19.10
C VAL A 234 -27.08 6.83 -19.11
N LEU A 235 -25.78 6.63 -18.95
CA LEU A 235 -24.79 7.71 -18.91
C LEU A 235 -24.26 8.04 -20.29
N GLN A 236 -23.96 7.01 -21.09
CA GLN A 236 -23.50 7.17 -22.47
C GLN A 236 -23.60 5.85 -23.23
N THR A 237 -23.64 5.94 -24.55
CA THR A 237 -23.57 4.81 -25.44
C THR A 237 -22.11 4.66 -25.89
N VAL A 238 -21.59 3.44 -25.97
CA VAL A 238 -20.21 3.18 -26.36
C VAL A 238 -20.19 2.23 -27.55
N PRO A 239 -19.21 2.35 -28.47
CA PRO A 239 -19.13 1.43 -29.63
C PRO A 239 -18.54 0.08 -29.25
N ARG A 240 -17.79 0.00 -28.16
CA ARG A 240 -17.15 -1.24 -27.70
C ARG A 240 -16.85 -1.17 -26.22
N TYR A 241 -16.73 -2.34 -25.58
CA TYR A 241 -16.38 -2.41 -24.15
C TYR A 241 -15.79 -3.78 -23.86
N THR A 242 -14.82 -3.83 -22.94
CA THR A 242 -14.18 -5.08 -22.53
C THR A 242 -14.49 -5.35 -21.07
N ILE A 243 -15.02 -6.55 -20.79
CA ILE A 243 -15.26 -7.05 -19.44
C ILE A 243 -14.07 -7.94 -19.05
N TYR A 244 -13.43 -7.60 -17.95
CA TYR A 244 -12.29 -8.36 -17.40
C TYR A 244 -12.77 -9.35 -16.34
N PRO A 245 -11.97 -10.39 -16.04
CA PRO A 245 -12.36 -11.38 -15.03
C PRO A 245 -12.64 -10.76 -13.66
N LYS A 246 -13.46 -11.44 -12.87
CA LYS A 246 -13.78 -11.02 -11.51
C LYS A 246 -12.58 -11.13 -10.56
N THR A 247 -11.59 -11.94 -10.89
CA THR A 247 -10.41 -12.21 -10.06
C THR A 247 -9.18 -12.33 -10.95
N HIS A 248 -8.02 -12.04 -10.38
CA HIS A 248 -6.73 -12.21 -11.08
C HIS A 248 -6.40 -13.69 -11.33
N TYR A 249 -7.05 -14.61 -10.64
CA TYR A 249 -6.71 -16.03 -10.63
C TYR A 249 -7.62 -16.87 -11.51
N VAL A 250 -8.26 -16.26 -12.50
CA VAL A 250 -9.08 -17.00 -13.48
C VAL A 250 -8.15 -17.71 -14.48
N THR A 251 -8.39 -19.00 -14.63
CA THR A 251 -7.56 -19.86 -15.50
C THR A 251 -8.45 -20.57 -16.51
N PRO A 252 -8.09 -20.61 -17.80
CA PRO A 252 -8.87 -21.33 -18.80
C PRO A 252 -8.99 -22.82 -18.44
N ARG A 253 -10.14 -23.41 -18.75
CA ARG A 253 -10.42 -24.83 -18.46
C ARG A 253 -9.34 -25.77 -19.00
N GLU A 254 -8.84 -25.50 -20.20
CA GLU A 254 -7.77 -26.29 -20.81
C GLU A 254 -6.52 -26.32 -19.96
N ARG A 255 -6.16 -25.17 -19.38
CA ARG A 255 -4.99 -25.05 -18.50
C ARG A 255 -5.22 -25.80 -17.19
N ILE A 256 -6.43 -25.74 -16.64
CA ILE A 256 -6.78 -26.47 -15.42
C ILE A 256 -6.63 -27.98 -15.63
N LEU A 257 -7.16 -28.48 -16.75
CA LEU A 257 -7.06 -29.91 -17.09
C LEU A 257 -5.61 -30.36 -17.25
N GLN A 258 -4.80 -29.55 -17.94
CA GLN A 258 -3.37 -29.85 -18.09
C GLN A 258 -2.66 -29.81 -16.74
N ALA A 259 -2.97 -28.83 -15.89
CA ALA A 259 -2.39 -28.70 -14.55
C ALA A 259 -2.71 -29.94 -13.71
N MET A 260 -3.94 -30.46 -13.80
CA MET A 260 -4.35 -31.66 -13.06
C MET A 260 -3.48 -32.85 -13.45
N GLU A 261 -3.20 -33.04 -14.75
CA GLU A 261 -2.32 -34.12 -15.20
C GLU A 261 -0.90 -33.97 -14.68
N ASP A 262 -0.36 -32.74 -14.70
CA ASP A 262 0.97 -32.44 -14.20
C ASP A 262 1.04 -32.69 -12.69
N ILE A 263 0.01 -32.32 -11.94
CA ILE A 263 -0.08 -32.56 -10.49
C ILE A 263 -0.06 -34.05 -10.19
N LYS A 264 -0.80 -34.85 -10.96
CA LYS A 264 -0.82 -36.32 -10.80
C LYS A 264 0.56 -36.91 -10.96
N VAL A 265 1.33 -36.44 -11.95
CA VAL A 265 2.70 -36.93 -12.20
C VAL A 265 3.60 -36.56 -11.02
N GLU A 266 3.53 -35.32 -10.54
CA GLU A 266 4.34 -34.89 -9.41
C GLU A 266 3.97 -35.67 -8.13
N LEU A 267 2.69 -35.91 -7.90
CA LEU A 267 2.23 -36.68 -6.74
C LEU A 267 2.81 -38.10 -6.77
N ALA A 268 2.74 -38.77 -7.93
CA ALA A 268 3.28 -40.12 -8.07
C ALA A 268 4.79 -40.16 -7.76
N ASP A 269 5.53 -39.19 -8.28
CA ASP A 269 6.98 -39.10 -8.03
C ASP A 269 7.28 -38.79 -6.56
N ARG A 270 6.54 -37.88 -5.95
CA ARG A 270 6.77 -37.51 -4.53
C ARG A 270 6.40 -38.65 -3.59
N LYS A 271 5.36 -39.41 -3.90
CA LYS A 271 4.98 -40.58 -3.12
C LYS A 271 6.10 -41.60 -3.08
N LYS A 272 6.79 -41.86 -4.21
CA LYS A 272 7.93 -42.75 -4.28
C LYS A 272 9.05 -42.27 -3.35
N VAL A 273 9.35 -40.99 -3.37
CA VAL A 273 10.41 -40.39 -2.52
C VAL A 273 10.05 -40.57 -1.04
N LEU A 274 8.80 -40.26 -0.65
CA LEU A 274 8.39 -40.37 0.75
C LEU A 274 8.42 -41.81 1.25
N LEU A 275 7.96 -42.78 0.45
CA LEU A 275 7.99 -44.19 0.80
C LEU A 275 9.42 -44.72 0.89
N ALA A 276 10.32 -44.27 0.01
CA ALA A 276 11.74 -44.69 0.07
C ALA A 276 12.43 -44.19 1.31
N ASN A 277 11.94 -43.14 1.95
CA ASN A 277 12.47 -42.56 3.17
C ASN A 277 11.67 -42.96 4.42
N ASP A 278 10.80 -43.97 4.29
CA ASP A 278 9.94 -44.49 5.36
C ASP A 278 9.01 -43.44 5.97
N LYS A 279 8.58 -42.44 5.18
CA LYS A 279 7.65 -41.39 5.60
C LYS A 279 6.24 -41.80 5.21
N LEU A 280 5.67 -42.78 5.88
CA LEU A 280 4.35 -43.34 5.54
C LEU A 280 3.20 -42.41 5.89
N VAL A 281 3.29 -41.69 7.02
CA VAL A 281 2.25 -40.73 7.43
C VAL A 281 2.22 -39.55 6.45
N GLU A 282 3.39 -39.06 6.10
CA GLU A 282 3.54 -37.94 5.16
C GLU A 282 3.01 -38.31 3.78
N GLU A 283 3.31 -39.53 3.32
CA GLU A 283 2.82 -40.02 2.02
C GLU A 283 1.28 -40.09 2.01
N GLN A 284 0.68 -40.66 3.04
CA GLN A 284 -0.78 -40.79 3.13
C GLN A 284 -1.44 -39.43 3.19
N ARG A 285 -0.90 -38.54 4.01
CA ARG A 285 -1.40 -37.15 4.16
C ARG A 285 -1.40 -36.42 2.83
N LEU A 286 -0.27 -36.47 2.14
CA LEU A 286 -0.12 -35.78 0.84
C LEU A 286 -1.04 -36.36 -0.21
N SER A 287 -1.15 -37.69 -0.27
CA SER A 287 -2.01 -38.38 -1.24
C SER A 287 -3.46 -37.99 -1.05
N GLN A 288 -3.95 -38.00 0.19
CA GLN A 288 -5.36 -37.67 0.50
C GLN A 288 -5.66 -36.21 0.15
N ARG A 289 -4.80 -35.29 0.55
CA ARG A 289 -5.02 -33.86 0.30
C ARG A 289 -5.00 -33.56 -1.19
N THR A 290 -4.00 -34.07 -1.91
CA THR A 290 -3.85 -33.78 -3.33
C THR A 290 -4.99 -34.37 -4.15
N GLN A 291 -5.42 -35.59 -3.83
CA GLN A 291 -6.55 -36.22 -4.52
C GLN A 291 -7.85 -35.44 -4.31
N PHE A 292 -8.06 -34.94 -3.08
CA PHE A 292 -9.22 -34.11 -2.77
C PHE A 292 -9.18 -32.82 -3.58
N ASP A 293 -8.00 -32.16 -3.64
CA ASP A 293 -7.83 -30.92 -4.41
C ASP A 293 -8.12 -31.15 -5.89
N LEU A 294 -7.64 -32.29 -6.45
CA LEU A 294 -7.89 -32.63 -7.86
C LEU A 294 -9.38 -32.82 -8.14
N GLU A 295 -10.11 -33.47 -7.24
CA GLU A 295 -11.56 -33.64 -7.37
C GLU A 295 -12.28 -32.29 -7.40
N MET A 296 -11.89 -31.40 -6.49
CA MET A 296 -12.49 -30.05 -6.42
C MET A 296 -12.17 -29.24 -7.68
N MET A 297 -10.94 -29.32 -8.18
CA MET A 297 -10.53 -28.63 -9.41
C MET A 297 -11.32 -29.15 -10.61
N ASN A 298 -11.54 -30.47 -10.69
CA ASN A 298 -12.28 -31.08 -11.79
C ASN A 298 -13.75 -30.65 -11.79
N GLU A 299 -14.37 -30.62 -10.61
CA GLU A 299 -15.81 -30.31 -10.49
C GLU A 299 -16.11 -28.81 -10.51
N LEU A 300 -15.30 -28.02 -9.82
CA LEU A 300 -15.57 -26.59 -9.61
C LEU A 300 -14.60 -25.66 -10.36
N GLY A 301 -13.50 -26.20 -10.91
CA GLY A 301 -12.44 -25.38 -11.48
C GLY A 301 -11.61 -24.65 -10.43
N TYR A 302 -11.72 -25.06 -9.16
CA TYR A 302 -11.12 -24.36 -8.04
C TYR A 302 -10.99 -25.31 -6.85
N CYS A 303 -9.99 -25.07 -5.99
CA CYS A 303 -9.89 -25.75 -4.69
C CYS A 303 -9.30 -24.80 -3.66
N SER A 304 -9.55 -25.10 -2.39
CA SER A 304 -8.94 -24.34 -1.30
C SER A 304 -7.43 -24.48 -1.37
N GLY A 305 -6.70 -23.36 -1.33
CA GLY A 305 -5.24 -23.37 -1.47
C GLY A 305 -4.76 -23.58 -2.89
N ILE A 306 -5.57 -23.23 -3.88
CA ILE A 306 -5.24 -23.43 -5.31
C ILE A 306 -3.92 -22.72 -5.69
N GLU A 307 -3.56 -21.66 -4.98
CA GLU A 307 -2.31 -20.93 -5.21
C GLU A 307 -1.05 -21.82 -5.05
N ASN A 308 -1.17 -22.92 -4.31
CA ASN A 308 -0.07 -23.85 -4.13
C ASN A 308 0.25 -24.64 -5.40
N TYR A 309 -0.64 -24.59 -6.39
CA TYR A 309 -0.47 -25.22 -7.70
C TYR A 309 -0.13 -24.19 -8.79
N SER A 310 0.29 -23.00 -8.40
CA SER A 310 0.53 -21.87 -9.31
C SER A 310 1.54 -22.19 -10.42
N ARG A 311 2.55 -23.03 -10.14
CA ARG A 311 3.50 -23.46 -11.19
C ARG A 311 2.77 -23.99 -12.42
N TYR A 312 1.83 -24.90 -12.20
CA TYR A 312 1.10 -25.56 -13.29
C TYR A 312 0.00 -24.69 -13.87
N LEU A 313 -0.66 -23.90 -13.02
CA LEU A 313 -1.75 -23.04 -13.48
C LEU A 313 -1.26 -21.87 -14.32
N SER A 314 -0.04 -21.39 -14.07
CA SER A 314 0.55 -20.32 -14.86
C SER A 314 1.38 -20.84 -16.05
N GLY A 315 1.57 -22.17 -16.14
CA GLY A 315 2.37 -22.78 -17.21
C GLY A 315 3.86 -22.52 -17.08
N ARG A 316 4.33 -22.17 -15.88
CA ARG A 316 5.74 -21.89 -15.63
C ARG A 316 6.49 -23.17 -15.29
N GLY A 317 7.79 -23.19 -15.61
CA GLY A 317 8.65 -24.32 -15.28
C GLY A 317 9.09 -24.30 -13.81
N PRO A 318 9.69 -25.42 -13.34
CA PRO A 318 10.17 -25.48 -11.96
C PRO A 318 11.15 -24.38 -11.63
N GLY A 319 10.92 -23.69 -10.49
CA GLY A 319 11.79 -22.64 -10.01
C GLY A 319 11.59 -21.28 -10.66
N GLU A 320 10.75 -21.18 -11.69
CA GLU A 320 10.47 -19.91 -12.33
C GLU A 320 9.62 -19.03 -11.41
N PRO A 321 9.85 -17.71 -11.41
CA PRO A 321 9.07 -16.81 -10.54
C PRO A 321 7.61 -16.75 -10.97
N PRO A 322 6.67 -16.64 -10.01
CA PRO A 322 5.27 -16.43 -10.38
C PRO A 322 5.09 -15.04 -10.99
N PRO A 323 4.06 -14.84 -11.82
CA PRO A 323 3.77 -13.49 -12.33
C PRO A 323 3.40 -12.55 -11.18
N THR A 324 3.85 -11.30 -11.30
CA THR A 324 3.58 -10.27 -10.28
C THR A 324 3.08 -9.01 -10.95
N LEU A 325 2.81 -7.98 -10.16
CA LEU A 325 2.39 -6.68 -10.70
C LEU A 325 3.45 -6.11 -11.67
N PHE A 326 4.73 -6.45 -11.47
CA PHE A 326 5.80 -6.00 -12.37
C PHE A 326 5.64 -6.55 -13.79
N ASP A 327 4.98 -7.69 -13.95
CA ASP A 327 4.70 -8.25 -15.28
C ASP A 327 3.62 -7.46 -16.03
N TYR A 328 2.80 -6.69 -15.31
CA TYR A 328 1.77 -5.81 -15.90
C TYR A 328 2.32 -4.44 -16.27
N LEU A 329 3.43 -4.02 -15.65
CA LEU A 329 4.02 -2.71 -15.90
C LEU A 329 4.71 -2.72 -17.27
N PRO A 330 4.42 -1.72 -18.14
CA PRO A 330 5.10 -1.66 -19.44
C PRO A 330 6.62 -1.54 -19.32
N ALA A 331 7.34 -2.00 -20.33
CA ALA A 331 8.80 -2.00 -20.33
C ALA A 331 9.40 -0.60 -20.16
N ASP A 332 8.74 0.43 -20.68
CA ASP A 332 9.18 1.82 -20.54
C ASP A 332 8.63 2.50 -19.28
N GLY A 333 8.07 1.72 -18.36
CA GLY A 333 7.54 2.23 -17.10
C GLY A 333 8.62 2.81 -16.20
N LEU A 334 8.18 3.58 -15.21
CA LEU A 334 9.03 4.18 -14.20
C LEU A 334 8.72 3.56 -12.85
N LEU A 335 9.74 3.22 -12.08
CA LEU A 335 9.57 2.72 -10.71
C LEU A 335 10.11 3.76 -9.74
N VAL A 336 9.29 4.13 -8.75
CA VAL A 336 9.69 5.03 -7.66
C VAL A 336 9.56 4.24 -6.36
N ILE A 337 10.64 4.14 -5.60
CA ILE A 337 10.64 3.42 -4.33
C ILE A 337 10.72 4.44 -3.20
N ASP A 338 9.59 4.63 -2.53
CA ASP A 338 9.47 5.57 -1.41
C ASP A 338 10.02 4.93 -0.14
N GLU A 339 10.66 5.75 0.71
CA GLU A 339 11.33 5.30 1.92
C GLU A 339 12.23 4.10 1.61
N SER A 340 13.08 4.26 0.60
CA SER A 340 13.84 3.16 0.00
C SER A 340 14.74 2.44 0.99
N HIS A 341 15.25 3.12 2.03
CA HIS A 341 16.07 2.49 3.07
C HIS A 341 15.32 1.39 3.82
N VAL A 342 13.98 1.44 3.82
CA VAL A 342 13.11 0.40 4.41
C VAL A 342 12.57 -0.53 3.34
N THR A 343 12.08 0.02 2.24
CA THR A 343 11.36 -0.73 1.20
C THR A 343 12.26 -1.73 0.48
N VAL A 344 13.49 -1.34 0.14
CA VAL A 344 14.42 -2.22 -0.58
C VAL A 344 14.76 -3.48 0.23
N PRO A 345 15.14 -3.36 1.53
CA PRO A 345 15.37 -4.58 2.33
C PRO A 345 14.14 -5.48 2.47
N GLN A 346 12.92 -4.90 2.51
CA GLN A 346 11.68 -5.68 2.56
C GLN A 346 11.53 -6.59 1.36
N ILE A 347 11.88 -6.10 0.17
CA ILE A 347 11.77 -6.88 -1.06
C ILE A 347 12.60 -8.16 -0.95
N GLY A 348 13.83 -8.07 -0.43
CA GLY A 348 14.69 -9.23 -0.24
C GLY A 348 14.27 -10.13 0.92
N GLY A 349 13.73 -9.53 1.98
CA GLY A 349 13.39 -10.26 3.22
C GLY A 349 12.16 -11.16 3.12
N MET A 350 11.21 -10.80 2.28
CA MET A 350 9.94 -11.55 2.20
C MET A 350 10.12 -12.98 1.70
N TYR A 351 11.00 -13.20 0.74
CA TYR A 351 11.23 -14.54 0.17
C TYR A 351 11.72 -15.54 1.21
N ARG A 352 12.66 -15.13 2.06
CA ARG A 352 13.29 -16.04 3.03
C ARG A 352 12.30 -16.60 4.04
N GLY A 353 11.41 -15.76 4.55
CA GLY A 353 10.38 -16.19 5.50
C GLY A 353 9.37 -17.15 4.87
N ASP A 354 8.94 -16.85 3.66
CA ASP A 354 8.01 -17.71 2.91
C ASP A 354 8.64 -19.09 2.64
N ARG A 355 9.90 -19.11 2.19
CA ARG A 355 10.61 -20.34 1.83
C ARG A 355 10.73 -21.28 3.03
N ALA A 356 11.13 -20.77 4.18
CA ALA A 356 11.30 -21.59 5.39
C ALA A 356 9.98 -22.28 5.80
N ARG A 357 8.89 -21.52 5.76
CA ARG A 357 7.56 -22.03 6.11
C ARG A 357 7.11 -23.13 5.13
N LYS A 358 7.30 -22.91 3.86
CA LYS A 358 6.86 -23.86 2.82
C LYS A 358 7.72 -25.12 2.77
N GLU A 359 9.02 -25.01 3.02
CA GLU A 359 9.89 -26.18 3.09
C GLU A 359 9.40 -27.15 4.16
N THR A 360 8.95 -26.64 5.31
CA THR A 360 8.38 -27.46 6.38
C THR A 360 7.09 -28.14 5.92
N LEU A 361 6.20 -27.41 5.25
CA LEU A 361 4.96 -28.00 4.72
C LEU A 361 5.23 -29.14 3.73
N VAL A 362 6.22 -28.96 2.86
CA VAL A 362 6.60 -29.97 1.87
C VAL A 362 7.22 -31.20 2.55
N GLU A 363 8.15 -30.97 3.47
CA GLU A 363 8.86 -32.03 4.17
C GLU A 363 7.91 -32.97 4.92
N TYR A 364 6.87 -32.41 5.55
CA TYR A 364 5.93 -33.18 6.37
C TYR A 364 4.65 -33.60 5.64
N GLY A 365 4.64 -33.49 4.32
CA GLY A 365 3.57 -34.05 3.48
C GLY A 365 2.28 -33.24 3.41
N PHE A 366 2.32 -31.97 3.78
CA PHE A 366 1.14 -31.11 3.66
C PHE A 366 0.99 -30.51 2.27
N ARG A 367 2.10 -30.33 1.55
CA ARG A 367 2.09 -29.79 0.18
C ARG A 367 3.11 -30.51 -0.70
N LEU A 368 2.85 -30.46 -2.02
CA LEU A 368 3.80 -30.95 -3.02
C LEU A 368 5.01 -30.01 -3.12
N PRO A 369 6.18 -30.51 -3.57
CA PRO A 369 7.34 -29.64 -3.77
C PRO A 369 7.08 -28.43 -4.66
N SER A 370 6.18 -28.52 -5.63
CA SER A 370 5.84 -27.41 -6.52
C SER A 370 5.22 -26.21 -5.77
N ALA A 371 4.71 -26.43 -4.55
CA ALA A 371 4.19 -25.35 -3.71
C ALA A 371 5.29 -24.33 -3.36
N LEU A 372 6.56 -24.72 -3.42
CA LEU A 372 7.69 -23.81 -3.21
C LEU A 372 7.74 -22.69 -4.26
N ASP A 373 7.14 -22.91 -5.42
CA ASP A 373 7.10 -21.90 -6.50
C ASP A 373 5.96 -20.89 -6.32
N ASN A 374 5.05 -21.12 -5.38
CA ASN A 374 4.06 -20.11 -4.94
C ASN A 374 4.75 -19.26 -3.88
N ARG A 375 5.40 -18.21 -4.30
CA ARG A 375 6.30 -17.44 -3.46
C ARG A 375 6.44 -16.00 -3.95
N PRO A 376 6.87 -15.08 -3.09
CA PRO A 376 7.18 -13.75 -3.59
C PRO A 376 8.45 -13.77 -4.44
N MET A 377 8.71 -12.67 -5.13
CA MET A 377 9.92 -12.50 -5.93
C MET A 377 11.17 -12.61 -5.05
N LYS A 378 12.21 -13.25 -5.60
CA LYS A 378 13.55 -13.13 -5.06
C LYS A 378 14.10 -11.74 -5.42
N PHE A 379 15.05 -11.26 -4.64
CA PHE A 379 15.62 -9.94 -4.88
C PHE A 379 16.26 -9.84 -6.28
N GLU A 380 16.93 -10.90 -6.73
CA GLU A 380 17.57 -10.95 -8.05
C GLU A 380 16.54 -10.86 -9.18
N GLU A 381 15.36 -11.46 -8.96
CA GLU A 381 14.26 -11.39 -9.92
C GLU A 381 13.68 -9.97 -9.99
N PHE A 382 13.56 -9.32 -8.84
CA PHE A 382 13.14 -7.92 -8.77
C PHE A 382 14.12 -7.05 -9.56
N GLU A 383 15.42 -7.22 -9.36
CA GLU A 383 16.44 -6.44 -10.08
C GLU A 383 16.34 -6.65 -11.59
N ALA A 384 16.03 -7.87 -12.04
CA ALA A 384 15.91 -8.18 -13.46
C ALA A 384 14.68 -7.54 -14.10
N LEU A 385 13.58 -7.42 -13.35
CA LEU A 385 12.30 -6.91 -13.87
C LEU A 385 12.14 -5.40 -13.68
N ALA A 386 12.83 -4.80 -12.73
CA ALA A 386 12.66 -3.38 -12.39
C ALA A 386 13.05 -2.49 -13.59
N PRO A 387 12.16 -1.55 -13.98
CA PRO A 387 12.54 -0.56 -14.99
C PRO A 387 13.45 0.49 -14.39
N GLN A 388 13.66 1.61 -15.09
CA GLN A 388 14.40 2.73 -14.51
C GLN A 388 13.80 3.10 -13.17
N THR A 389 14.64 3.26 -12.14
CA THR A 389 14.19 3.38 -10.75
C THR A 389 14.71 4.64 -10.10
N ILE A 390 13.82 5.35 -9.40
CA ILE A 390 14.17 6.47 -8.52
C ILE A 390 13.95 6.01 -7.07
N TYR A 391 15.01 6.07 -6.27
CA TYR A 391 14.93 5.76 -4.84
C TYR A 391 14.76 7.09 -4.08
N VAL A 392 13.75 7.14 -3.20
CA VAL A 392 13.45 8.35 -2.44
C VAL A 392 13.58 8.04 -0.95
N SER A 393 14.43 8.79 -0.26
CA SER A 393 14.64 8.60 1.17
C SER A 393 15.33 9.82 1.77
N ALA A 394 15.03 10.13 3.03
CA ALA A 394 15.79 11.11 3.80
C ALA A 394 17.13 10.52 4.28
N THR A 395 17.23 9.19 4.31
CA THR A 395 18.42 8.45 4.76
C THR A 395 18.66 7.25 3.84
N PRO A 396 19.09 7.50 2.59
CA PRO A 396 19.27 6.40 1.63
C PRO A 396 20.17 5.28 2.18
N GLY A 397 19.83 4.04 1.83
CA GLY A 397 20.59 2.88 2.25
C GLY A 397 21.82 2.63 1.36
N ASN A 398 22.64 1.67 1.76
CA ASN A 398 23.85 1.34 1.02
C ASN A 398 23.56 0.85 -0.40
N TYR A 399 22.48 0.08 -0.57
CA TYR A 399 22.09 -0.48 -1.86
C TYR A 399 21.85 0.65 -2.89
N GLU A 400 20.97 1.61 -2.53
CA GLU A 400 20.64 2.68 -3.49
C GLU A 400 21.82 3.60 -3.74
N LEU A 401 22.65 3.85 -2.75
CA LEU A 401 23.86 4.68 -2.93
C LEU A 401 24.85 4.00 -3.88
N GLU A 402 25.05 2.69 -3.71
CA GLU A 402 25.92 1.90 -4.59
C GLU A 402 25.41 1.90 -6.04
N LYS A 403 24.10 1.64 -6.21
CA LYS A 403 23.49 1.57 -7.54
C LYS A 403 23.50 2.93 -8.25
N SER A 404 23.46 4.02 -7.49
CA SER A 404 23.51 5.39 -8.02
C SER A 404 24.93 5.91 -8.23
N GLY A 405 25.94 5.07 -8.03
CA GLY A 405 27.35 5.45 -8.18
C GLY A 405 27.82 6.41 -7.11
N GLY A 406 27.18 6.43 -5.96
CA GLY A 406 27.50 7.33 -4.86
C GLY A 406 26.93 8.73 -5.00
N GLU A 407 26.22 9.02 -6.10
CA GLU A 407 25.60 10.31 -6.34
C GLU A 407 24.18 10.36 -5.77
N VAL A 408 23.87 11.44 -5.06
CA VAL A 408 22.50 11.69 -4.62
C VAL A 408 22.06 13.06 -5.12
N ILE A 409 20.77 13.17 -5.40
CA ILE A 409 20.13 14.43 -5.72
C ILE A 409 19.58 14.97 -4.41
N ASP A 410 20.14 16.09 -3.93
CA ASP A 410 19.75 16.69 -2.64
C ASP A 410 18.45 17.47 -2.76
N GLN A 411 17.53 17.18 -1.85
CA GLN A 411 16.32 18.00 -1.66
C GLN A 411 16.13 18.18 -0.15
N VAL A 412 16.95 19.07 0.43
CA VAL A 412 16.98 19.28 1.88
C VAL A 412 16.39 20.63 2.30
N VAL A 413 16.13 21.51 1.35
CA VAL A 413 15.54 22.83 1.62
C VAL A 413 14.01 22.73 1.63
N ARG A 414 13.40 23.13 2.74
CA ARG A 414 11.94 23.17 2.89
C ARG A 414 11.39 24.53 2.45
N PRO A 415 10.33 24.56 1.63
CA PRO A 415 9.72 25.84 1.26
C PRO A 415 9.19 26.64 2.47
N THR A 416 8.83 25.98 3.56
CA THR A 416 8.36 26.62 4.80
C THR A 416 9.47 27.36 5.54
N GLY A 417 10.72 27.07 5.24
CA GLY A 417 11.87 27.64 5.94
C GLY A 417 12.23 26.93 7.24
N LEU A 418 11.47 25.88 7.62
CA LEU A 418 11.73 25.18 8.88
C LEU A 418 13.10 24.51 8.89
N LEU A 419 13.83 24.68 10.00
CA LEU A 419 15.19 24.17 10.15
C LEU A 419 15.17 22.79 10.80
N ASP A 420 16.19 21.98 10.45
CA ASP A 420 16.41 20.73 11.17
C ASP A 420 16.73 21.01 12.63
N PRO A 421 16.43 20.08 13.56
CA PRO A 421 16.57 20.34 14.99
C PRO A 421 18.00 20.65 15.41
N ILE A 422 18.12 21.44 16.46
CA ILE A 422 19.39 21.64 17.19
C ILE A 422 19.66 20.36 17.97
N ILE A 423 20.90 19.87 17.95
CA ILE A 423 21.29 18.66 18.66
C ILE A 423 22.19 19.01 19.84
N GLU A 424 21.87 18.46 21.01
CA GLU A 424 22.73 18.50 22.19
C GLU A 424 23.06 17.09 22.62
N VAL A 425 24.31 16.88 23.05
CA VAL A 425 24.74 15.61 23.66
C VAL A 425 24.89 15.86 25.16
N ARG A 426 24.26 15.02 25.98
CA ARG A 426 24.27 15.16 27.45
C ARG A 426 24.65 13.85 28.11
N PRO A 427 25.16 13.90 29.39
CA PRO A 427 25.62 12.66 30.07
C PRO A 427 24.51 11.65 30.34
N VAL A 428 24.87 10.38 30.28
CA VAL A 428 23.94 9.27 30.56
C VAL A 428 23.57 9.18 32.06
N ALA A 429 24.52 9.50 32.95
CA ALA A 429 24.34 9.29 34.38
C ALA A 429 23.09 9.99 34.96
N THR A 430 22.71 11.16 34.40
CA THR A 430 21.56 11.93 34.84
C THR A 430 20.46 11.98 33.78
N GLN A 431 20.44 11.06 32.83
CA GLN A 431 19.53 11.15 31.67
C GLN A 431 18.05 11.18 32.06
N VAL A 432 17.64 10.37 33.04
CA VAL A 432 16.23 10.31 33.44
C VAL A 432 15.78 11.60 34.13
N ASP A 433 16.57 12.11 35.07
CA ASP A 433 16.26 13.38 35.78
C ASP A 433 16.28 14.56 34.81
N ASP A 434 17.26 14.60 33.92
CA ASP A 434 17.37 15.65 32.91
C ASP A 434 16.19 15.62 31.97
N LEU A 435 15.79 14.43 31.53
CA LEU A 435 14.64 14.22 30.64
C LEU A 435 13.35 14.73 31.30
N LEU A 436 13.14 14.40 32.57
CA LEU A 436 11.95 14.87 33.33
C LEU A 436 11.86 16.38 33.31
N SER A 437 12.97 17.08 33.53
CA SER A 437 13.01 18.55 33.50
C SER A 437 12.67 19.09 32.13
N GLU A 438 13.23 18.46 31.07
CA GLU A 438 12.97 18.87 29.69
C GLU A 438 11.51 18.62 29.28
N ILE A 439 10.92 17.51 29.74
CA ILE A 439 9.51 17.20 29.48
C ILE A 439 8.63 18.30 30.11
N ARG A 440 8.92 18.70 31.35
CA ARG A 440 8.13 19.72 32.03
C ARG A 440 8.17 21.07 31.31
N LEU A 441 9.32 21.43 30.75
CA LEU A 441 9.45 22.66 29.99
C LEU A 441 8.54 22.63 28.74
N ARG A 442 8.48 21.50 28.02
CA ARG A 442 7.65 21.38 26.82
C ARG A 442 6.17 21.27 27.14
N ALA A 443 5.82 20.48 28.15
CA ALA A 443 4.42 20.34 28.59
C ALA A 443 3.83 21.69 28.99
N ALA A 444 4.63 22.56 29.66
CA ALA A 444 4.20 23.88 30.10
C ALA A 444 3.80 24.79 28.92
N ILE A 445 4.36 24.59 27.74
CA ILE A 445 4.04 25.39 26.56
C ILE A 445 3.22 24.58 25.54
N ASN A 446 2.58 23.51 26.01
CA ASN A 446 1.69 22.65 25.19
C ASN A 446 2.39 22.06 23.98
N GLU A 447 3.64 21.63 24.14
CA GLU A 447 4.39 20.90 23.12
C GLU A 447 4.57 19.45 23.55
N ARG A 448 4.97 18.60 22.62
CA ARG A 448 5.06 17.16 22.84
C ARG A 448 6.50 16.66 22.78
N VAL A 449 6.75 15.51 23.40
CA VAL A 449 8.08 14.91 23.49
C VAL A 449 8.02 13.46 23.04
N LEU A 450 8.98 13.06 22.20
CA LEU A 450 9.21 11.65 21.86
C LEU A 450 10.48 11.18 22.56
N VAL A 451 10.42 9.99 23.16
CA VAL A 451 11.55 9.40 23.86
C VAL A 451 11.80 7.99 23.33
N THR A 452 13.06 7.68 22.95
CA THR A 452 13.42 6.33 22.53
C THR A 452 14.35 5.68 23.56
N THR A 453 14.06 4.39 23.83
CA THR A 453 14.86 3.55 24.71
C THR A 453 15.37 2.34 23.92
N LEU A 454 16.26 1.55 24.53
CA LEU A 454 16.85 0.38 23.87
C LEU A 454 16.07 -0.92 24.06
N THR A 455 15.30 -1.01 25.17
CA THR A 455 14.59 -2.25 25.52
C THR A 455 13.17 -1.96 25.98
N LYS A 456 12.31 -2.97 25.86
CA LYS A 456 10.93 -2.91 26.37
C LYS A 456 10.90 -2.58 27.87
N ARG A 457 11.78 -3.23 28.63
CA ARG A 457 11.85 -3.03 30.09
C ARG A 457 12.20 -1.58 30.43
N MET A 458 13.20 -1.00 29.72
CA MET A 458 13.55 0.41 29.93
C MET A 458 12.37 1.33 29.63
N ALA A 459 11.64 1.04 28.55
CA ALA A 459 10.48 1.86 28.15
C ALA A 459 9.38 1.78 29.22
N GLU A 460 9.10 0.59 29.71
CA GLU A 460 8.08 0.36 30.74
C GLU A 460 8.47 1.04 32.07
N ASP A 461 9.71 0.86 32.49
CA ASP A 461 10.23 1.47 33.74
C ASP A 461 10.19 2.99 33.64
N LEU A 462 10.60 3.54 32.51
CA LEU A 462 10.59 4.99 32.28
C LEU A 462 9.16 5.55 32.28
N THR A 463 8.24 4.85 31.63
CA THR A 463 6.83 5.25 31.59
C THR A 463 6.25 5.30 33.00
N GLU A 464 6.50 4.27 33.80
CA GLU A 464 6.05 4.20 35.19
C GLU A 464 6.64 5.35 36.03
N TYR A 465 7.95 5.58 35.88
CA TYR A 465 8.64 6.67 36.60
C TYR A 465 8.03 8.02 36.24
N LEU A 466 7.79 8.30 34.96
CA LEU A 466 7.23 9.58 34.53
C LEU A 466 5.79 9.76 35.04
N GLU A 467 4.99 8.68 35.04
CA GLU A 467 3.62 8.71 35.58
C GLU A 467 3.62 9.02 37.05
N GLU A 468 4.54 8.40 37.81
CA GLU A 468 4.67 8.64 39.25
C GLU A 468 5.05 10.09 39.57
N HIS A 469 5.72 10.76 38.64
CA HIS A 469 6.13 12.16 38.80
C HIS A 469 5.11 13.13 38.19
N GLY A 470 3.92 12.65 37.86
CA GLY A 470 2.80 13.48 37.42
C GLY A 470 2.78 13.85 35.97
N GLU A 471 3.61 13.20 35.14
CA GLU A 471 3.64 13.46 33.71
C GLU A 471 2.61 12.60 32.99
N ARG A 472 2.01 13.15 31.91
CA ARG A 472 1.06 12.43 31.08
C ARG A 472 1.86 11.75 29.96
N VAL A 473 2.02 10.44 30.10
CA VAL A 473 2.92 9.64 29.24
C VAL A 473 2.24 8.35 28.80
N ARG A 474 2.57 7.90 27.60
CA ARG A 474 2.15 6.58 27.12
C ARG A 474 3.34 5.85 26.51
N TYR A 475 3.31 4.52 26.62
CA TYR A 475 4.30 3.64 26.02
C TYR A 475 3.73 3.04 24.72
N LEU A 476 4.50 3.15 23.65
CA LEU A 476 4.12 2.57 22.37
C LEU A 476 4.76 1.19 22.23
N HIS A 477 3.97 0.14 22.46
CA HIS A 477 4.40 -1.24 22.34
C HIS A 477 4.70 -1.61 20.89
N SER A 478 5.72 -2.43 20.68
CA SER A 478 6.04 -2.96 19.35
C SER A 478 4.97 -3.91 18.81
N ASP A 479 4.18 -4.50 19.71
CA ASP A 479 3.17 -5.51 19.36
C ASP A 479 1.77 -4.92 19.13
N ILE A 480 1.61 -3.61 19.26
CA ILE A 480 0.35 -2.92 19.03
C ILE A 480 0.04 -2.92 17.54
N ASP A 481 -1.23 -3.11 17.17
CA ASP A 481 -1.65 -3.08 15.78
C ASP A 481 -1.61 -1.65 15.19
N THR A 482 -1.64 -1.55 13.88
CA THR A 482 -1.52 -0.28 13.16
C THR A 482 -2.61 0.72 13.56
N VAL A 483 -3.82 0.24 13.81
CA VAL A 483 -4.97 1.07 14.19
C VAL A 483 -4.74 1.75 15.53
N GLU A 484 -4.34 0.96 16.51
CA GLU A 484 -4.09 1.45 17.86
C GLU A 484 -2.94 2.47 17.87
N ARG A 485 -1.93 2.23 17.02
CA ARG A 485 -0.81 3.17 16.86
C ARG A 485 -1.29 4.53 16.35
N VAL A 486 -2.14 4.52 15.34
CA VAL A 486 -2.69 5.76 14.76
C VAL A 486 -3.47 6.53 15.83
N GLU A 487 -4.26 5.83 16.65
CA GLU A 487 -5.02 6.43 17.73
C GLU A 487 -4.10 7.05 18.80
N ILE A 488 -3.03 6.36 19.16
CA ILE A 488 -2.06 6.86 20.16
C ILE A 488 -1.40 8.14 19.64
N ILE A 489 -0.98 8.17 18.38
CA ILE A 489 -0.34 9.35 17.79
C ILE A 489 -1.33 10.51 17.70
N ARG A 490 -2.58 10.23 17.32
CA ARG A 490 -3.63 11.25 17.30
C ARG A 490 -3.83 11.86 18.70
N ASP A 491 -3.88 11.00 19.73
CA ASP A 491 -4.05 11.45 21.12
C ASP A 491 -2.87 12.30 21.58
N LEU A 492 -1.65 11.94 21.17
CA LEU A 492 -0.46 12.74 21.45
C LEU A 492 -0.60 14.13 20.85
N ARG A 493 -1.01 14.20 19.59
CA ARG A 493 -1.17 15.47 18.88
C ARG A 493 -2.28 16.33 19.49
N LEU A 494 -3.36 15.69 19.94
CA LEU A 494 -4.48 16.40 20.60
C LEU A 494 -4.13 16.90 22.00
N GLY A 495 -3.05 16.39 22.58
CA GLY A 495 -2.66 16.78 23.95
C GLY A 495 -3.32 15.95 25.04
N GLU A 496 -3.88 14.80 24.69
CA GLU A 496 -4.42 13.87 25.68
C GLU A 496 -3.31 13.36 26.62
N PHE A 497 -2.08 13.34 26.08
CA PHE A 497 -0.86 13.12 26.85
C PHE A 497 0.28 13.89 26.17
N ASP A 498 1.40 14.07 26.88
CA ASP A 498 2.49 14.95 26.41
C ASP A 498 3.73 14.21 25.95
N VAL A 499 3.91 12.96 26.39
CA VAL A 499 5.14 12.21 26.13
C VAL A 499 4.81 10.82 25.56
N LEU A 500 5.47 10.46 24.48
CA LEU A 500 5.37 9.13 23.90
C LEU A 500 6.74 8.44 24.05
N VAL A 501 6.77 7.29 24.71
CA VAL A 501 7.97 6.49 24.90
C VAL A 501 7.88 5.24 24.05
N GLY A 502 8.97 4.90 23.36
CA GLY A 502 9.03 3.68 22.56
C GLY A 502 10.45 3.24 22.27
N ILE A 503 10.58 2.05 21.71
CA ILE A 503 11.87 1.52 21.27
C ILE A 503 12.19 2.02 19.87
N ASN A 504 11.21 1.91 18.98
CA ASN A 504 11.34 2.34 17.57
C ASN A 504 10.11 3.14 17.19
N LEU A 505 10.28 4.45 17.08
CA LEU A 505 9.21 5.39 16.74
C LEU A 505 9.27 5.81 15.26
N LEU A 506 9.99 5.05 14.44
CA LEU A 506 10.24 5.40 13.04
C LEU A 506 9.16 4.90 12.08
N ARG A 507 8.41 3.87 12.47
CA ARG A 507 7.48 3.17 11.58
C ARG A 507 6.26 3.99 11.16
N GLU A 508 5.99 5.10 11.86
CA GLU A 508 4.70 5.76 11.72
C GLU A 508 4.57 6.65 10.47
N GLY A 509 5.67 7.25 10.02
CA GLY A 509 5.64 8.13 8.86
C GLY A 509 4.69 9.31 9.00
N LEU A 510 4.15 9.55 10.19
CA LEU A 510 3.16 10.59 10.43
C LEU A 510 3.84 11.90 10.80
N ASP A 511 3.23 12.97 10.33
CA ASP A 511 3.69 14.32 10.59
C ASP A 511 3.16 14.78 11.95
N MET A 512 4.09 15.13 12.87
CA MET A 512 3.75 15.54 14.23
C MET A 512 4.33 16.91 14.52
N PRO A 513 3.72 17.99 13.98
CA PRO A 513 4.28 19.34 14.17
C PRO A 513 4.34 19.80 15.63
N GLU A 514 3.55 19.20 16.50
CA GLU A 514 3.51 19.55 17.93
C GLU A 514 4.73 19.04 18.70
N VAL A 515 5.48 18.08 18.13
CA VAL A 515 6.67 17.51 18.77
C VAL A 515 7.83 18.49 18.62
N SER A 516 8.30 19.02 19.73
CA SER A 516 9.43 19.97 19.77
C SER A 516 10.70 19.37 20.37
N LEU A 517 10.61 18.19 21.01
CA LEU A 517 11.77 17.53 21.59
C LEU A 517 11.75 16.05 21.26
N VAL A 518 12.90 15.57 20.78
CA VAL A 518 13.17 14.14 20.66
C VAL A 518 14.33 13.83 21.60
N ALA A 519 14.12 12.91 22.54
CA ALA A 519 15.15 12.47 23.49
C ALA A 519 15.55 11.04 23.18
N ILE A 520 16.84 10.82 22.95
CA ILE A 520 17.39 9.50 22.62
C ILE A 520 18.24 9.05 23.78
N LEU A 521 17.75 8.11 24.58
CA LEU A 521 18.46 7.58 25.73
C LEU A 521 19.51 6.57 25.30
N ASP A 522 20.64 6.56 26.00
CA ASP A 522 21.74 5.64 25.70
C ASP A 522 22.11 5.69 24.22
N ALA A 523 22.25 6.89 23.67
CA ALA A 523 22.55 7.12 22.25
C ALA A 523 23.93 6.58 21.85
N ASP A 524 24.84 6.41 22.81
CA ASP A 524 26.20 5.93 22.58
C ASP A 524 26.34 4.40 22.62
N LYS A 525 25.23 3.66 22.72
CA LYS A 525 25.25 2.19 22.65
C LYS A 525 25.16 1.75 21.20
N GLU A 526 26.23 1.15 20.70
CA GLU A 526 26.29 0.68 19.31
C GLU A 526 25.24 -0.38 19.04
N GLY A 527 24.63 -0.35 17.85
CA GLY A 527 23.60 -1.31 17.46
C GLY A 527 22.64 -0.73 16.44
N PHE A 528 21.71 -1.55 15.99
CA PHE A 528 20.75 -1.20 14.96
C PHE A 528 19.91 0.03 15.34
N LEU A 529 19.46 0.08 16.61
CA LEU A 529 18.59 1.17 17.09
C LEU A 529 19.33 2.49 17.25
N ARG A 530 20.65 2.48 17.24
CA ARG A 530 21.50 3.68 17.39
C ARG A 530 22.44 3.83 16.18
N SER A 531 22.05 3.28 15.03
CA SER A 531 22.78 3.46 13.77
C SER A 531 22.60 4.90 13.27
N GLU A 532 23.47 5.30 12.35
CA GLU A 532 23.41 6.62 11.72
C GLU A 532 22.01 6.93 11.17
N ARG A 533 21.43 5.99 10.41
CA ARG A 533 20.11 6.17 9.79
C ARG A 533 19.01 6.27 10.83
N SER A 534 19.05 5.40 11.83
CA SER A 534 18.08 5.38 12.91
C SER A 534 18.09 6.71 13.68
N LEU A 535 19.28 7.21 13.99
CA LEU A 535 19.44 8.49 14.68
C LEU A 535 18.91 9.66 13.85
N ILE A 536 19.26 9.71 12.56
CA ILE A 536 18.80 10.80 11.67
C ILE A 536 17.27 10.78 11.55
N GLN A 537 16.67 9.61 11.37
CA GLN A 537 15.22 9.48 11.25
C GLN A 537 14.52 9.93 12.54
N THR A 538 15.04 9.52 13.69
CA THR A 538 14.46 9.87 14.98
C THR A 538 14.59 11.38 15.24
N ILE A 539 15.76 11.93 15.02
CA ILE A 539 16.03 13.38 15.15
C ILE A 539 15.07 14.18 14.28
N GLY A 540 14.83 13.70 13.07
CA GLY A 540 13.97 14.36 12.08
C GLY A 540 12.51 14.47 12.51
N ARG A 541 12.07 13.72 13.53
CA ARG A 541 10.71 13.81 14.03
C ARG A 541 10.41 15.19 14.65
N ALA A 542 11.44 15.92 15.07
CA ALA A 542 11.28 17.29 15.62
C ALA A 542 11.48 18.38 14.55
N ALA A 543 11.69 18.02 13.28
CA ALA A 543 12.01 18.99 12.22
C ALA A 543 10.80 19.82 11.77
N ARG A 544 9.59 19.45 12.17
CA ARG A 544 8.36 20.16 11.78
C ARG A 544 7.94 21.21 12.79
N ASN A 545 8.75 21.44 13.83
CA ASN A 545 8.46 22.39 14.90
C ASN A 545 9.50 23.52 14.87
N LEU A 546 9.03 24.76 15.06
CA LEU A 546 9.91 25.95 15.08
C LEU A 546 10.97 25.86 16.19
N ARG A 547 10.68 25.18 17.29
CA ARG A 547 11.56 25.00 18.44
C ARG A 547 12.16 23.59 18.51
N GLY A 548 12.25 22.92 17.36
CA GLY A 548 12.72 21.55 17.28
C GLY A 548 14.11 21.34 17.85
N LYS A 549 14.24 20.35 18.73
CA LYS A 549 15.48 20.01 19.41
C LYS A 549 15.59 18.51 19.61
N ALA A 550 16.81 17.99 19.52
CA ALA A 550 17.09 16.59 19.83
C ALA A 550 18.17 16.54 20.89
N ILE A 551 17.95 15.74 21.92
CA ILE A 551 18.93 15.51 22.98
C ILE A 551 19.37 14.05 22.89
N LEU A 552 20.68 13.86 22.69
CA LEU A 552 21.30 12.54 22.65
C LEU A 552 22.03 12.32 23.98
N TYR A 553 21.54 11.37 24.77
CA TYR A 553 22.16 11.04 26.05
C TYR A 553 23.25 9.99 25.81
N GLY A 554 24.49 10.42 25.86
CA GLY A 554 25.66 9.58 25.64
C GLY A 554 26.88 10.17 26.29
N ASP A 555 27.71 9.30 26.86
CA ASP A 555 28.96 9.72 27.53
C ASP A 555 30.09 9.93 26.53
N LYS A 556 29.96 9.36 25.33
CA LYS A 556 30.92 9.52 24.24
C LYS A 556 30.15 9.71 22.94
N ILE A 557 30.82 10.33 21.97
CA ILE A 557 30.23 10.48 20.62
C ILE A 557 30.75 9.33 19.74
N THR A 558 29.87 8.38 19.42
CA THR A 558 30.20 7.25 18.56
C THR A 558 30.31 7.71 17.12
N ALA A 559 30.82 6.84 16.22
CA ALA A 559 30.89 7.13 14.79
C ALA A 559 29.50 7.39 14.22
N SER A 560 28.51 6.60 14.62
CA SER A 560 27.12 6.76 14.20
C SER A 560 26.55 8.11 14.66
N MET A 561 26.79 8.48 15.91
CA MET A 561 26.37 9.79 16.46
C MET A 561 27.03 10.95 15.69
N ALA A 562 28.33 10.85 15.44
CA ALA A 562 29.09 11.89 14.72
C ALA A 562 28.51 12.11 13.31
N LYS A 563 28.21 11.04 12.61
CA LYS A 563 27.63 11.11 11.26
C LYS A 563 26.23 11.72 11.29
N ALA A 564 25.39 11.29 12.25
CA ALA A 564 24.04 11.82 12.38
C ALA A 564 24.04 13.30 12.72
N ILE A 565 24.89 13.71 13.65
CA ILE A 565 25.07 15.13 14.03
C ILE A 565 25.55 15.94 12.83
N GLY A 566 26.58 15.45 12.13
CA GLY A 566 27.13 16.13 10.97
C GLY A 566 26.13 16.34 9.86
N GLU A 567 25.35 15.30 9.54
CA GLU A 567 24.33 15.37 8.49
C GLU A 567 23.22 16.36 8.88
N THR A 568 22.77 16.33 10.13
CA THR A 568 21.72 17.24 10.60
C THR A 568 22.20 18.67 10.54
N GLU A 569 23.45 18.93 10.95
CA GLU A 569 24.05 20.26 10.88
C GLU A 569 24.21 20.73 9.42
N ARG A 570 24.60 19.85 8.52
CA ARG A 570 24.71 20.17 7.07
C ARG A 570 23.36 20.64 6.54
N ARG A 571 22.30 19.88 6.84
CA ARG A 571 20.95 20.21 6.41
C ARG A 571 20.47 21.53 6.99
N ARG A 572 20.74 21.75 8.26
CA ARG A 572 20.36 23.00 8.94
C ARG A 572 21.08 24.21 8.35
N GLU A 573 22.38 24.10 8.11
CA GLU A 573 23.17 25.18 7.50
C GLU A 573 22.69 25.53 6.10
N LYS A 574 22.37 24.51 5.30
CA LYS A 574 21.87 24.71 3.93
C LYS A 574 20.52 25.44 3.95
N GLN A 575 19.64 25.06 4.87
CA GLN A 575 18.34 25.71 5.03
C GLN A 575 18.50 27.16 5.50
N GLU A 576 19.40 27.41 6.47
CA GLU A 576 19.65 28.76 6.97
C GLU A 576 20.17 29.67 5.86
N ALA A 577 21.10 29.17 5.03
CA ALA A 577 21.66 29.92 3.90
C ALA A 577 20.56 30.28 2.90
N TYR A 578 19.68 29.33 2.59
CA TYR A 578 18.56 29.55 1.68
C TYR A 578 17.59 30.58 2.26
N ASN A 579 17.25 30.46 3.55
CA ASN A 579 16.34 31.40 4.23
C ASN A 579 16.88 32.83 4.19
N THR A 580 18.19 32.99 4.45
CA THR A 580 18.85 34.29 4.43
C THR A 580 18.85 34.89 3.03
N GLU A 581 19.21 34.09 2.02
CA GLU A 581 19.27 34.52 0.62
C GLU A 581 17.91 34.99 0.10
N HIS A 582 16.83 34.30 0.49
CA HIS A 582 15.48 34.56 -0.01
C HIS A 582 14.60 35.35 0.96
N GLY A 583 15.14 35.77 2.11
CA GLY A 583 14.39 36.53 3.09
C GLY A 583 13.22 35.75 3.72
N ILE A 584 13.36 34.44 3.88
CA ILE A 584 12.30 33.58 4.39
C ILE A 584 12.42 33.50 5.92
N VAL A 585 11.29 33.72 6.60
CA VAL A 585 11.16 33.52 8.03
C VAL A 585 10.48 32.15 8.23
N PRO A 586 11.08 31.23 9.00
CA PRO A 586 10.48 29.92 9.22
C PRO A 586 9.06 30.04 9.79
N GLN A 587 8.14 29.28 9.24
CA GLN A 587 6.73 29.28 9.67
C GLN A 587 6.30 27.90 10.14
N GLY A 588 5.66 27.85 11.29
CA GLY A 588 5.13 26.62 11.85
C GLY A 588 4.00 26.07 10.98
N ILE A 589 3.86 24.77 11.01
CA ILE A 589 2.83 24.07 10.24
C ILE A 589 1.61 23.87 11.13
N ASN A 590 0.51 24.54 10.76
CA ASN A 590 -0.78 24.38 11.44
C ASN A 590 -1.65 23.39 10.65
N LYS A 591 -1.29 22.14 10.70
CA LYS A 591 -2.14 21.08 10.14
C LYS A 591 -3.17 20.70 11.20
N LYS A 592 -4.42 20.95 10.91
CA LYS A 592 -5.51 20.49 11.77
C LYS A 592 -5.46 18.96 11.84
N ILE A 593 -5.73 18.43 13.00
CA ILE A 593 -5.66 16.97 13.25
C ILE A 593 -6.62 16.21 12.31
N SER A 594 -7.74 16.84 11.97
CA SER A 594 -8.69 16.32 10.99
C SER A 594 -8.06 16.09 9.62
N ASP A 595 -7.00 16.82 9.26
CA ASP A 595 -6.36 16.70 7.95
C ASP A 595 -5.59 15.37 7.82
N ILE A 596 -5.16 14.80 8.93
CA ILE A 596 -4.49 13.50 8.92
C ILE A 596 -5.46 12.39 8.53
N LEU A 597 -6.70 12.54 9.00
CA LEU A 597 -7.77 11.58 8.71
C LEU A 597 -8.43 11.84 7.35
N GLN A 598 -8.17 13.01 6.75
CA GLN A 598 -8.75 13.39 5.45
C GLN A 598 -7.80 13.15 4.27
N LEU A 599 -6.63 12.55 4.52
CA LEU A 599 -5.70 12.18 3.44
C LEU A 599 -6.33 11.06 2.60
N GLY A 600 -7.09 11.44 1.61
CA GLY A 600 -7.81 10.49 0.75
C GLY A 600 -9.16 10.97 0.27
N GLN A 601 -9.62 12.11 0.75
CA GLN A 601 -10.87 12.67 0.23
C GLN A 601 -10.56 13.61 -0.94
N PRO A 602 -11.20 13.42 -2.10
CA PRO A 602 -11.06 14.38 -3.19
C PRO A 602 -11.67 15.71 -2.77
N THR A 603 -10.84 16.74 -2.73
CA THR A 603 -11.35 18.09 -2.54
C THR A 603 -12.08 18.48 -3.82
N ASN A 604 -13.38 18.32 -3.80
CA ASN A 604 -14.23 18.78 -4.89
C ASN A 604 -14.34 20.30 -4.77
N LYS A 605 -13.34 21.00 -5.30
CA LYS A 605 -13.46 22.44 -5.48
C LYS A 605 -14.18 22.72 -6.79
N GLY A 606 -15.41 22.25 -6.86
CA GLY A 606 -16.33 22.68 -7.90
C GLY A 606 -17.02 23.95 -7.45
N LYS A 607 -16.86 25.02 -8.21
CA LYS A 607 -17.59 26.26 -8.01
C LYS A 607 -19.09 25.96 -8.14
N GLY A 608 -19.77 25.92 -7.03
CA GLY A 608 -21.23 25.76 -7.01
C GLY A 608 -21.78 26.28 -5.70
N ARG A 609 -22.45 27.42 -5.78
CA ARG A 609 -23.28 27.93 -4.69
C ARG A 609 -24.41 26.94 -4.42
N GLY A 610 -24.44 26.38 -3.27
CA GLY A 610 -25.61 25.58 -2.88
C GLY A 610 -25.38 24.65 -1.68
N ASN A 611 -25.99 25.01 -0.62
CA ASN A 611 -26.35 24.23 0.58
C ASN A 611 -25.24 23.65 1.45
N ARG A 612 -25.11 24.30 2.58
CA ARG A 612 -24.26 23.95 3.73
C ARG A 612 -24.75 22.72 4.53
N LYS A 613 -25.50 21.80 3.92
CA LYS A 613 -26.05 20.66 4.69
C LYS A 613 -25.24 19.35 4.56
N ALA A 614 -24.16 19.35 3.79
CA ALA A 614 -23.41 18.12 3.53
C ALA A 614 -22.18 17.90 4.43
N ALA A 615 -21.94 18.80 5.38
CA ALA A 615 -20.72 18.74 6.21
C ALA A 615 -20.88 17.94 7.52
N GLU A 616 -22.09 17.57 7.90
CA GLU A 616 -22.35 16.87 9.15
C GLU A 616 -22.00 15.37 9.18
N PRO A 617 -22.16 14.58 8.11
CA PRO A 617 -21.87 13.13 8.20
C PRO A 617 -20.39 12.79 8.35
N ALA A 618 -19.50 13.54 7.73
CA ALA A 618 -18.05 13.24 7.78
C ALA A 618 -17.48 13.39 9.19
N ALA A 619 -17.91 14.44 9.90
CA ALA A 619 -17.47 14.70 11.28
C ALA A 619 -17.95 13.60 12.26
N ARG A 620 -19.06 12.94 11.92
CA ARG A 620 -19.69 11.94 12.75
C ARG A 620 -18.89 10.64 12.84
N TYR A 621 -18.08 10.34 11.83
CA TYR A 621 -17.34 9.09 11.71
C TYR A 621 -15.83 9.24 11.91
N GLU A 622 -15.36 10.44 12.21
CA GLU A 622 -13.94 10.76 12.38
C GLU A 622 -13.23 9.94 13.48
N LEU A 623 -14.01 9.46 14.44
CA LEU A 623 -13.46 8.77 15.61
C LEU A 623 -13.61 7.25 15.57
N MET A 624 -14.07 6.69 14.45
CA MET A 624 -14.32 5.24 14.35
C MET A 624 -13.04 4.46 14.05
N THR A 625 -12.92 3.28 14.65
CA THR A 625 -11.85 2.33 14.33
C THR A 625 -12.07 1.76 12.92
N PRO A 626 -11.03 1.26 12.24
CA PRO A 626 -11.21 0.63 10.93
C PRO A 626 -12.22 -0.51 10.92
N LYS A 627 -12.26 -1.33 11.98
CA LYS A 627 -13.25 -2.41 12.08
C LYS A 627 -14.67 -1.85 12.16
N ALA A 628 -14.86 -0.80 12.98
CA ALA A 628 -16.16 -0.13 13.09
C ALA A 628 -16.56 0.54 11.78
N LEU A 629 -15.60 1.15 11.07
CA LEU A 629 -15.83 1.76 9.76
C LEU A 629 -16.28 0.70 8.74
N GLU A 630 -15.62 -0.46 8.72
CA GLU A 630 -15.97 -1.55 7.80
C GLU A 630 -17.41 -2.03 8.05
N LEU A 631 -17.76 -2.24 9.32
CA LEU A 631 -19.12 -2.65 9.68
C LEU A 631 -20.16 -1.59 9.28
N LYS A 632 -19.83 -0.31 9.48
CA LYS A 632 -20.71 0.80 9.08
C LYS A 632 -20.87 0.88 7.57
N ILE A 633 -19.79 0.67 6.82
CA ILE A 633 -19.83 0.64 5.35
C ILE A 633 -20.76 -0.47 4.88
N ARG A 634 -20.64 -1.68 5.45
CA ARG A 634 -21.52 -2.81 5.10
C ARG A 634 -22.97 -2.53 5.41
N GLU A 635 -23.24 -1.92 6.57
CA GLU A 635 -24.60 -1.53 6.96
C GLU A 635 -25.20 -0.54 5.96
N LEU A 636 -24.45 0.49 5.61
CA LEU A 636 -24.90 1.54 4.67
C LEU A 636 -25.08 0.98 3.26
N GLU A 637 -24.22 0.06 2.82
CA GLU A 637 -24.35 -0.61 1.52
C GLU A 637 -25.64 -1.42 1.47
N SER A 638 -25.97 -2.15 2.54
CA SER A 638 -27.20 -2.92 2.63
C SER A 638 -28.42 -2.02 2.54
N LYS A 639 -28.42 -0.90 3.27
CA LYS A 639 -29.51 0.11 3.21
C LYS A 639 -29.63 0.73 1.83
N MET A 640 -28.49 1.03 1.20
CA MET A 640 -28.44 1.60 -0.15
C MET A 640 -29.11 0.66 -1.15
N LEU A 641 -28.78 -0.62 -1.09
CA LEU A 641 -29.35 -1.61 -2.01
C LEU A 641 -30.85 -1.80 -1.75
N THR A 642 -31.28 -1.76 -0.50
CA THR A 642 -32.70 -1.85 -0.14
C THR A 642 -33.49 -0.68 -0.71
N HIS A 643 -32.97 0.55 -0.57
CA HIS A 643 -33.59 1.74 -1.15
C HIS A 643 -33.67 1.66 -2.68
N ALA A 644 -32.58 1.17 -3.32
CA ALA A 644 -32.56 1.00 -4.77
C ALA A 644 -33.58 -0.02 -5.23
N GLN A 645 -33.75 -1.13 -4.50
CA GLN A 645 -34.77 -2.15 -4.80
C GLN A 645 -36.18 -1.61 -4.66
N ASN A 646 -36.37 -0.69 -3.74
CA ASN A 646 -37.68 -0.04 -3.51
C ASN A 646 -37.90 1.19 -4.42
N LEU A 647 -36.99 1.42 -5.37
CA LEU A 647 -37.05 2.55 -6.32
C LEU A 647 -36.91 3.92 -5.65
N GLU A 648 -36.30 3.96 -4.46
CA GLU A 648 -36.03 5.18 -3.72
C GLU A 648 -34.59 5.66 -4.08
N PHE A 649 -34.44 6.17 -5.31
CA PHE A 649 -33.12 6.43 -5.89
C PHE A 649 -32.38 7.58 -5.25
N GLU A 650 -33.08 8.62 -4.76
CA GLU A 650 -32.44 9.74 -4.09
C GLU A 650 -31.79 9.31 -2.78
N GLU A 651 -32.50 8.47 -2.02
CA GLU A 651 -32.03 7.90 -0.77
C GLU A 651 -30.84 6.96 -1.02
N ALA A 652 -30.93 6.13 -2.06
CA ALA A 652 -29.85 5.23 -2.45
C ALA A 652 -28.60 6.01 -2.87
N ALA A 653 -28.76 7.09 -3.64
CA ALA A 653 -27.65 7.92 -4.07
C ALA A 653 -26.96 8.64 -2.91
N ALA A 654 -27.76 9.13 -1.94
CA ALA A 654 -27.23 9.77 -0.74
C ALA A 654 -26.38 8.80 0.08
N LEU A 655 -26.86 7.55 0.24
CA LEU A 655 -26.12 6.51 0.94
C LEU A 655 -24.85 6.08 0.18
N ARG A 656 -24.92 6.04 -1.15
CA ARG A 656 -23.74 5.78 -1.98
C ARG A 656 -22.65 6.80 -1.75
N ASP A 657 -23.01 8.08 -1.72
CA ASP A 657 -22.05 9.16 -1.49
C ASP A 657 -21.42 9.04 -0.11
N GLU A 658 -22.23 8.69 0.91
CA GLU A 658 -21.75 8.47 2.27
C GLU A 658 -20.80 7.28 2.34
N VAL A 659 -21.12 6.17 1.65
CA VAL A 659 -20.28 4.97 1.58
C VAL A 659 -18.92 5.32 0.93
N GLN A 660 -18.93 6.09 -0.16
CA GLN A 660 -17.70 6.49 -0.84
C GLN A 660 -16.80 7.33 0.08
N ALA A 661 -17.39 8.25 0.83
CA ALA A 661 -16.64 9.07 1.79
C ALA A 661 -16.01 8.20 2.90
N LEU A 662 -16.78 7.22 3.41
CA LEU A 662 -16.28 6.30 4.44
C LEU A 662 -15.20 5.36 3.92
N ARG A 663 -15.30 4.94 2.66
CA ARG A 663 -14.25 4.09 2.03
C ARG A 663 -12.95 4.86 1.91
N ALA A 664 -13.00 6.14 1.52
CA ALA A 664 -11.81 6.99 1.45
C ALA A 664 -11.18 7.13 2.84
N GLN A 665 -12.00 7.32 3.87
CA GLN A 665 -11.54 7.40 5.26
C GLN A 665 -10.93 6.07 5.73
N PHE A 666 -11.54 4.95 5.37
CA PHE A 666 -11.04 3.61 5.71
C PHE A 666 -9.64 3.39 5.13
N ILE A 667 -9.42 3.77 3.87
CA ILE A 667 -8.11 3.64 3.22
C ILE A 667 -7.07 4.47 3.99
N ALA A 668 -7.43 5.68 4.41
CA ALA A 668 -6.52 6.58 5.12
C ALA A 668 -6.10 6.04 6.49
N VAL A 669 -6.97 5.28 7.19
CA VAL A 669 -6.69 4.79 8.55
C VAL A 669 -6.27 3.31 8.60
N SER A 670 -6.41 2.56 7.53
CA SER A 670 -6.02 1.15 7.50
C SER A 670 -4.56 0.97 7.09
#